data_c82adc677b46f8a16d39a171c8b9a14b
#
_entry.id   c82adc677b46f8a16d39a171c8b9a14b
#
_cell.length_a   1.000
_cell.length_b   1.000
_cell.length_c   1.000
_cell.angle_alpha   90.00
_cell.angle_beta   90.00
_cell.angle_gamma   90.00
#
_symmetry.space_group_name_H-M   'P 1'
#
loop_
_entity.id
_entity.type
_entity.pdbx_description
1 polymer ?
#
loop_
_entity_poly.entity_id
_entity_poly.type
_entity_poly.pdbx_seq_one_letter_code
_entity_poly.pdbx_strand_id
1 'polypeptide(L)'
;MANLGRLKSLGITEAWQSALYCPVEYKDYTQVFEVFDKRFLLHDGHGVFSGKIKYPPETVWKNGKPRTKFVIHDGNETIMFSLFGDTRELVKTHPPGERLIVEGVVSRDGERIYLNNASVVDKEVVGTIAPVYKGIAGKIRPDNVRKLIAEHLDDAVTEAANRLRELLKRHIPTHYVRSFVECKNKTLEAVLLDLHRPKTLSDAHQALDVLTRIAHLSAADELLNRADTSRNEAVRPLVGMDPAELAKGIPFKLTDEQFEQVMVAVSDMYHGVKSSFLLIGDVGTGKTAVYGLISAYVASAGERVAIMLPNQNLAMQVYEELNEYFGGLGVGLMTGSHKCDIQHKRIIVGTTALLFQDIGRMGLVVCDEQQKMAISQREKLLSENTHLLEVSATPIPRTMAFALYGAVKLLQLRHCHVEKQIDTKVFYKEDRLVLMDGVRKTISEGNKVLIVCARCEADEDNPDGNIISAEEMYEGMCKHFPGEVVIAHSKMDQQVSKASIAKIKQDKASILVSTTVAEVGLTIPRLTRTIIVNAERYGLTSLHQLRGRTARQGGRGDCCLYLPNPKISDSTMQRMKVMVDCSDGFEIARRDMVLRGVGDIGKNGDAQHGEYTTLIKGVKGSLADIESIIEEIESLKEQAYEKAS
;
A
#
# COMPACT_ATOMS: atom_id res chain seq x y z
N MET A 1 15.74 -22.79 30.00
CA MET A 1 14.56 -23.10 29.16
C MET A 1 13.23 -22.44 29.63
N ALA A 2 13.10 -22.09 30.93
CA ALA A 2 11.81 -21.53 31.43
C ALA A 2 11.44 -20.11 30.89
N ASN A 3 12.41 -19.30 30.47
CA ASN A 3 12.16 -17.91 30.08
C ASN A 3 11.80 -17.69 28.59
N LEU A 4 12.18 -18.62 27.70
CA LEU A 4 11.81 -18.58 26.26
C LEU A 4 10.28 -18.63 26.04
N GLY A 5 9.53 -19.23 26.97
CA GLY A 5 8.07 -19.29 26.90
C GLY A 5 7.38 -17.91 26.79
N ARG A 6 7.97 -16.87 27.40
CA ARG A 6 7.45 -15.49 27.34
C ARG A 6 7.72 -14.80 26.01
N LEU A 7 8.77 -15.19 25.29
CA LEU A 7 9.14 -14.64 23.97
C LEU A 7 8.35 -15.31 22.82
N LYS A 8 7.66 -16.43 23.08
CA LYS A 8 6.82 -17.11 22.05
C LYS A 8 5.75 -16.20 21.46
N SER A 9 5.20 -15.27 22.25
CA SER A 9 4.22 -14.31 21.75
C SER A 9 4.81 -13.34 20.71
N LEU A 10 6.13 -13.15 20.71
CA LEU A 10 6.89 -12.38 19.72
C LEU A 10 7.33 -13.25 18.53
N GLY A 11 6.93 -14.53 18.52
CA GLY A 11 7.35 -15.50 17.50
C GLY A 11 8.80 -15.98 17.67
N ILE A 12 9.41 -15.81 18.84
CA ILE A 12 10.74 -16.32 19.20
C ILE A 12 10.53 -17.66 19.93
N THR A 13 10.85 -18.76 19.25
CA THR A 13 10.66 -20.12 19.76
C THR A 13 11.97 -20.79 20.13
N GLU A 14 13.08 -20.32 19.57
CA GLU A 14 14.43 -20.82 19.78
C GLU A 14 15.37 -19.69 20.22
N ALA A 15 16.40 -20.01 20.99
CA ALA A 15 17.29 -19.00 21.60
C ALA A 15 17.98 -18.11 20.54
N TRP A 16 18.48 -18.70 19.45
CA TRP A 16 19.16 -17.96 18.38
C TRP A 16 18.29 -16.88 17.71
N GLN A 17 16.94 -17.08 17.68
CA GLN A 17 16.02 -16.09 17.13
C GLN A 17 15.96 -14.79 17.94
N SER A 18 16.34 -14.84 19.23
CA SER A 18 16.41 -13.64 20.07
C SER A 18 17.49 -12.67 19.60
N ALA A 19 18.62 -13.19 19.07
CA ALA A 19 19.68 -12.36 18.51
C ALA A 19 19.33 -11.75 17.14
N LEU A 20 18.23 -12.19 16.51
CA LEU A 20 17.69 -11.65 15.26
C LEU A 20 16.44 -10.78 15.47
N TYR A 21 16.10 -10.45 16.71
CA TYR A 21 15.00 -9.54 17.02
C TYR A 21 15.52 -8.11 17.15
N CYS A 22 15.31 -7.30 16.11
CA CYS A 22 15.86 -5.96 16.03
C CYS A 22 15.15 -4.98 16.98
N PRO A 23 15.88 -4.09 17.66
CA PRO A 23 15.30 -2.99 18.42
C PRO A 23 14.67 -1.96 17.48
N VAL A 24 13.68 -1.22 17.99
CA VAL A 24 12.99 -0.17 17.25
C VAL A 24 13.65 1.19 17.37
N GLU A 25 14.43 1.38 18.44
CA GLU A 25 15.20 2.59 18.72
C GLU A 25 16.29 2.30 19.76
N TYR A 26 17.19 3.24 19.97
CA TYR A 26 18.21 3.20 21.01
C TYR A 26 18.13 4.43 21.90
N LYS A 27 18.34 4.23 23.21
CA LYS A 27 18.42 5.29 24.19
C LYS A 27 19.83 5.36 24.75
N ASP A 28 20.42 6.56 24.74
CA ASP A 28 21.76 6.81 25.26
C ASP A 28 21.70 7.18 26.75
N TYR A 29 22.11 6.27 27.60
CA TYR A 29 22.23 6.45 29.05
C TYR A 29 23.69 6.60 29.51
N THR A 30 24.63 6.84 28.58
CA THR A 30 26.06 7.03 28.90
C THR A 30 26.30 8.32 29.67
N GLN A 31 25.43 9.33 29.51
CA GLN A 31 25.49 10.60 30.22
C GLN A 31 24.31 10.74 31.15
N VAL A 32 24.57 10.74 32.45
CA VAL A 32 23.59 11.03 33.49
C VAL A 32 23.99 12.35 34.16
N PHE A 33 23.09 13.31 34.17
CA PHE A 33 23.32 14.63 34.72
C PHE A 33 22.85 14.67 36.19
N GLU A 34 23.65 15.26 37.06
CA GLU A 34 23.17 15.66 38.39
C GLU A 34 22.20 16.85 38.24
N VAL A 35 21.27 17.03 39.17
CA VAL A 35 20.20 18.04 39.09
C VAL A 35 20.75 19.46 38.88
N PHE A 36 21.95 19.75 39.38
CA PHE A 36 22.59 21.07 39.28
C PHE A 36 23.44 21.29 38.03
N ASP A 37 23.49 20.37 37.07
CA ASP A 37 24.34 20.55 35.87
C ASP A 37 23.79 21.67 34.98
N LYS A 38 24.38 22.85 35.11
CA LYS A 38 23.95 24.09 34.44
C LYS A 38 23.98 24.02 32.92
N ARG A 39 24.78 23.11 32.32
CA ARG A 39 24.84 22.94 30.85
C ARG A 39 23.51 22.49 30.27
N PHE A 40 22.79 21.67 31.01
CA PHE A 40 21.46 21.20 30.61
C PHE A 40 20.33 22.18 30.93
N LEU A 41 20.58 23.04 31.94
CA LEU A 41 19.59 24.03 32.37
C LEU A 41 19.36 25.15 31.31
N LEU A 42 20.24 25.24 30.30
CA LEU A 42 20.16 26.25 29.24
C LEU A 42 19.39 25.80 27.98
N HIS A 43 19.08 24.51 27.83
CA HIS A 43 18.46 23.98 26.63
C HIS A 43 17.20 23.16 26.96
N ASP A 44 16.10 23.40 26.25
CA ASP A 44 14.86 22.61 26.28
C ASP A 44 15.07 21.28 25.52
N GLY A 45 15.83 20.36 26.11
CA GLY A 45 16.18 19.08 25.50
C GLY A 45 15.79 17.87 26.36
N HIS A 46 15.86 16.67 25.76
CA HIS A 46 15.72 15.40 26.47
C HIS A 46 17.01 15.11 27.25
N GLY A 47 16.88 14.73 28.53
CA GLY A 47 18.03 14.40 29.37
C GLY A 47 17.69 13.32 30.39
N VAL A 48 18.78 12.74 30.96
CA VAL A 48 18.72 11.75 32.04
C VAL A 48 19.31 12.39 33.30
N PHE A 49 18.54 12.44 34.38
CA PHE A 49 18.88 13.14 35.59
C PHE A 49 18.92 12.21 36.79
N SER A 50 19.88 12.42 37.67
CA SER A 50 20.04 11.71 38.93
C SER A 50 19.87 12.68 40.09
N GLY A 51 19.00 12.36 41.05
CA GLY A 51 18.79 13.17 42.25
C GLY A 51 18.14 12.39 43.38
N LYS A 52 18.20 12.91 44.60
CA LYS A 52 17.52 12.33 45.77
C LYS A 52 16.09 12.82 45.80
N ILE A 53 15.16 11.94 46.18
CA ILE A 53 13.74 12.30 46.40
C ILE A 53 13.65 13.25 47.58
N LYS A 54 13.09 14.43 47.36
CA LYS A 54 13.01 15.50 48.37
C LYS A 54 11.86 15.36 49.34
N TYR A 55 10.70 14.98 48.81
CA TYR A 55 9.45 14.87 49.59
C TYR A 55 8.76 13.52 49.29
N PRO A 56 7.91 13.03 50.19
CA PRO A 56 7.05 11.88 49.90
C PRO A 56 6.26 12.12 48.60
N PRO A 57 6.29 11.19 47.63
CA PRO A 57 5.57 11.36 46.39
C PRO A 57 4.04 11.41 46.60
N GLU A 58 3.37 12.37 45.99
CA GLU A 58 1.93 12.57 46.10
C GLU A 58 1.20 11.97 44.90
N THR A 59 0.24 11.06 45.16
CA THR A 59 -0.59 10.48 44.09
C THR A 59 -1.96 11.16 44.07
N VAL A 60 -2.28 11.76 42.91
CA VAL A 60 -3.56 12.41 42.61
C VAL A 60 -4.27 11.64 41.52
N TRP A 61 -5.56 11.42 41.68
CA TRP A 61 -6.40 10.76 40.66
C TRP A 61 -7.04 11.83 39.76
N LYS A 62 -6.80 11.74 38.44
CA LYS A 62 -7.42 12.62 37.44
C LYS A 62 -8.02 11.77 36.32
N ASN A 63 -9.33 11.91 36.08
CA ASN A 63 -10.07 11.14 35.07
C ASN A 63 -9.91 9.60 35.24
N GLY A 64 -9.93 9.11 36.48
CA GLY A 64 -9.81 7.67 36.78
C GLY A 64 -8.40 7.10 36.63
N LYS A 65 -7.38 7.93 36.31
CA LYS A 65 -5.97 7.51 36.17
C LYS A 65 -5.11 8.12 37.29
N PRO A 66 -4.27 7.30 37.98
CA PRO A 66 -3.35 7.80 38.99
C PRO A 66 -2.19 8.57 38.33
N ARG A 67 -1.87 9.72 38.92
CA ARG A 67 -0.71 10.55 38.57
C ARG A 67 0.07 10.82 39.84
N THR A 68 1.31 10.37 39.93
CA THR A 68 2.18 10.56 41.09
C THR A 68 3.22 11.63 40.77
N LYS A 69 3.26 12.66 41.64
CA LYS A 69 4.24 13.75 41.53
C LYS A 69 5.49 13.41 42.32
N PHE A 70 6.64 13.64 41.72
CA PHE A 70 7.95 13.48 42.31
C PHE A 70 8.73 14.79 42.26
N VAL A 71 9.56 14.99 43.27
CA VAL A 71 10.56 16.06 43.29
C VAL A 71 11.89 15.45 43.65
N ILE A 72 12.87 15.56 42.77
CA ILE A 72 14.26 15.17 43.04
C ILE A 72 15.12 16.40 43.24
N HIS A 73 16.19 16.29 44.03
CA HIS A 73 17.11 17.37 44.34
C HIS A 73 18.54 16.87 44.55
N ASP A 74 19.47 17.77 44.53
CA ASP A 74 20.88 17.53 44.87
C ASP A 74 21.39 18.38 46.07
N GLY A 75 20.48 19.07 46.74
CA GLY A 75 20.72 19.98 47.83
C GLY A 75 20.22 21.39 47.52
N ASN A 76 20.63 21.98 46.41
CA ASN A 76 20.31 23.37 46.04
C ASN A 76 19.20 23.46 45.01
N GLU A 77 19.28 22.66 43.95
CA GLU A 77 18.33 22.67 42.83
C GLU A 77 17.30 21.56 42.94
N THR A 78 16.15 21.74 42.28
CA THR A 78 15.07 20.75 42.27
C THR A 78 14.51 20.57 40.87
N ILE A 79 14.19 19.32 40.54
CA ILE A 79 13.45 18.95 39.32
C ILE A 79 12.13 18.29 39.73
N MET A 80 11.03 18.76 39.12
CA MET A 80 9.69 18.23 39.34
C MET A 80 9.23 17.44 38.13
N PHE A 81 8.59 16.29 38.35
CA PHE A 81 8.00 15.50 37.29
C PHE A 81 6.79 14.69 37.79
N SER A 82 6.07 14.10 36.86
CA SER A 82 4.94 13.25 37.18
C SER A 82 5.01 11.96 36.41
N LEU A 83 4.73 10.85 37.09
CA LEU A 83 4.57 9.53 36.50
C LEU A 83 3.09 9.16 36.44
N PHE A 84 2.67 8.52 35.38
CA PHE A 84 1.32 8.04 35.17
C PHE A 84 1.24 6.53 35.37
N GLY A 85 0.12 6.03 35.88
CA GLY A 85 -0.09 4.62 36.16
C GLY A 85 0.25 4.19 37.58
N ASP A 86 0.34 2.88 37.81
CA ASP A 86 0.61 2.31 39.14
C ASP A 86 2.07 2.50 39.56
N THR A 87 2.31 3.42 40.44
CA THR A 87 3.64 3.75 41.01
C THR A 87 3.80 3.31 42.44
N ARG A 88 2.86 2.49 43.01
CA ARG A 88 2.89 2.10 44.42
C ARG A 88 4.15 1.37 44.84
N GLU A 89 4.65 0.50 44.01
CA GLU A 89 5.90 -0.22 44.25
C GLU A 89 7.11 0.73 44.21
N LEU A 90 7.16 1.61 43.23
CA LEU A 90 8.20 2.63 43.11
C LEU A 90 8.27 3.55 44.33
N VAL A 91 7.12 4.02 44.81
CA VAL A 91 7.03 4.86 46.02
C VAL A 91 7.50 4.13 47.27
N LYS A 92 7.24 2.83 47.39
CA LYS A 92 7.72 2.00 48.50
C LYS A 92 9.24 1.77 48.47
N THR A 93 9.78 1.53 47.28
CA THR A 93 11.20 1.22 47.11
C THR A 93 12.10 2.43 47.09
N HIS A 94 11.53 3.63 46.87
CA HIS A 94 12.27 4.91 46.80
C HIS A 94 11.64 5.95 47.75
N PRO A 95 11.85 5.84 49.06
CA PRO A 95 11.40 6.84 50.03
C PRO A 95 12.23 8.13 49.88
N PRO A 96 11.81 9.24 50.56
CA PRO A 96 12.61 10.47 50.62
C PRO A 96 14.06 10.21 51.06
N GLY A 97 15.01 10.83 50.35
CA GLY A 97 16.44 10.62 50.54
C GLY A 97 17.07 9.58 49.63
N GLU A 98 16.29 8.66 49.08
CA GLU A 98 16.76 7.70 48.09
C GLU A 98 17.00 8.35 46.74
N ARG A 99 18.01 7.84 46.01
CA ARG A 99 18.40 8.35 44.67
C ARG A 99 17.56 7.70 43.59
N LEU A 100 16.94 8.54 42.76
CA LEU A 100 16.16 8.15 41.58
C LEU A 100 16.82 8.68 40.33
N ILE A 101 16.88 7.87 39.28
CA ILE A 101 17.32 8.27 37.94
C ILE A 101 16.09 8.33 37.03
N VAL A 102 15.93 9.46 36.38
CA VAL A 102 14.75 9.76 35.57
C VAL A 102 15.15 10.42 34.26
N GLU A 103 14.51 10.04 33.17
CA GLU A 103 14.63 10.70 31.87
C GLU A 103 13.39 11.53 31.57
N GLY A 104 13.54 12.53 30.73
CA GLY A 104 12.43 13.36 30.25
C GLY A 104 12.89 14.59 29.50
N VAL A 105 11.92 15.35 28.97
CA VAL A 105 12.16 16.62 28.28
C VAL A 105 12.11 17.74 29.30
N VAL A 106 13.21 18.49 29.41
CA VAL A 106 13.31 19.64 30.32
C VAL A 106 12.38 20.74 29.85
N SER A 107 11.61 21.29 30.78
CA SER A 107 10.83 22.52 30.58
C SER A 107 10.93 23.41 31.82
N ARG A 108 10.74 24.73 31.62
CA ARG A 108 10.85 25.71 32.67
C ARG A 108 9.60 26.56 32.81
N ASP A 109 9.27 26.88 34.03
CA ASP A 109 8.26 27.87 34.39
C ASP A 109 8.82 28.75 35.49
N GLY A 110 9.34 29.93 35.12
CA GLY A 110 10.12 30.78 35.98
C GLY A 110 11.40 30.08 36.46
N GLU A 111 11.60 30.03 37.78
CA GLU A 111 12.74 29.32 38.40
C GLU A 111 12.52 27.81 38.56
N ARG A 112 11.35 27.31 38.24
CA ARG A 112 11.01 25.89 38.43
C ARG A 112 11.35 25.09 37.20
N ILE A 113 11.99 23.93 37.42
CA ILE A 113 12.37 22.99 36.36
C ILE A 113 11.43 21.76 36.42
N TYR A 114 10.88 21.41 35.28
CA TYR A 114 10.01 20.26 35.10
C TYR A 114 10.57 19.29 34.08
N LEU A 115 10.32 18.00 34.25
CA LEU A 115 10.49 16.99 33.20
C LEU A 115 9.11 16.59 32.68
N ASN A 116 8.90 16.85 31.41
CA ASN A 116 7.75 16.36 30.65
C ASN A 116 8.05 14.96 30.10
N ASN A 117 7.01 14.13 29.95
CA ASN A 117 7.14 12.74 29.49
C ASN A 117 8.16 11.92 30.29
N ALA A 118 8.21 12.18 31.59
CA ALA A 118 9.20 11.55 32.47
C ALA A 118 8.99 10.03 32.59
N SER A 119 10.09 9.27 32.62
CA SER A 119 10.12 7.85 32.96
C SER A 119 11.33 7.53 33.84
N VAL A 120 11.19 6.51 34.70
CA VAL A 120 12.29 6.06 35.57
C VAL A 120 13.23 5.19 34.76
N VAL A 121 14.52 5.43 34.91
CA VAL A 121 15.60 4.68 34.24
C VAL A 121 16.06 3.56 35.17
N ASP A 122 16.12 2.34 34.64
CA ASP A 122 16.65 1.18 35.35
C ASP A 122 18.17 1.35 35.57
N LYS A 123 18.63 1.13 36.80
CA LYS A 123 20.06 1.23 37.14
C LYS A 123 20.96 0.35 36.26
N GLU A 124 20.44 -0.78 35.78
CA GLU A 124 21.19 -1.73 34.92
C GLU A 124 21.59 -1.15 33.57
N VAL A 125 20.88 -0.14 33.05
CA VAL A 125 21.18 0.46 31.74
C VAL A 125 21.99 1.75 31.83
N VAL A 126 22.23 2.24 33.03
CA VAL A 126 23.04 3.46 33.24
C VAL A 126 24.47 3.22 32.78
N GLY A 127 25.04 4.16 32.06
CA GLY A 127 26.36 4.05 31.44
C GLY A 127 26.39 3.25 30.14
N THR A 128 25.23 2.86 29.61
CA THR A 128 25.14 2.10 28.35
C THR A 128 24.25 2.77 27.32
N ILE A 129 24.33 2.31 26.10
CA ILE A 129 23.33 2.58 25.06
C ILE A 129 22.36 1.41 25.05
N ALA A 130 21.13 1.66 25.49
CA ALA A 130 20.13 0.62 25.68
C ALA A 130 19.23 0.45 24.45
N PRO A 131 19.13 -0.76 23.88
CA PRO A 131 18.16 -1.05 22.83
C PRO A 131 16.73 -1.07 23.41
N VAL A 132 15.80 -0.47 22.66
CA VAL A 132 14.36 -0.48 22.97
C VAL A 132 13.66 -1.43 21.99
N TYR A 133 12.92 -2.39 22.51
CA TYR A 133 12.21 -3.38 21.71
C TYR A 133 10.71 -3.14 21.70
N LYS A 134 10.05 -3.62 20.66
CA LYS A 134 8.59 -3.62 20.62
C LYS A 134 8.05 -4.71 21.57
N GLY A 135 7.22 -4.30 22.51
CA GLY A 135 6.46 -5.23 23.34
C GLY A 135 5.07 -5.51 22.76
N ILE A 136 4.30 -6.35 23.43
CA ILE A 136 2.89 -6.61 23.10
C ILE A 136 2.02 -6.18 24.29
N ALA A 137 1.09 -5.26 24.04
CA ALA A 137 0.18 -4.77 25.06
C ALA A 137 -0.58 -5.93 25.76
N GLY A 138 -0.57 -5.92 27.08
CA GLY A 138 -1.20 -6.97 27.90
C GLY A 138 -0.44 -8.31 27.98
N LYS A 139 0.66 -8.50 27.20
CA LYS A 139 1.44 -9.75 27.21
C LYS A 139 2.88 -9.57 27.70
N ILE A 140 3.65 -8.67 27.09
CA ILE A 140 5.07 -8.47 27.43
C ILE A 140 5.48 -7.01 27.24
N ARG A 141 6.09 -6.40 28.27
CA ARG A 141 6.60 -5.03 28.24
C ARG A 141 7.96 -4.95 27.52
N PRO A 142 8.30 -3.82 26.87
CA PRO A 142 9.58 -3.59 26.19
C PRO A 142 10.81 -3.93 27.06
N ASP A 143 10.83 -3.49 28.32
CA ASP A 143 11.95 -3.76 29.23
C ASP A 143 12.14 -5.26 29.54
N ASN A 144 11.04 -6.01 29.63
CA ASN A 144 11.11 -7.45 29.82
C ASN A 144 11.64 -8.16 28.55
N VAL A 145 11.32 -7.65 27.35
CA VAL A 145 11.89 -8.16 26.10
C VAL A 145 13.40 -7.94 26.11
N ARG A 146 13.86 -6.74 26.47
CA ARG A 146 15.29 -6.40 26.56
C ARG A 146 16.03 -7.35 27.52
N LYS A 147 15.50 -7.54 28.74
CA LYS A 147 16.12 -8.43 29.74
C LYS A 147 16.21 -9.87 29.25
N LEU A 148 15.13 -10.41 28.68
CA LEU A 148 15.09 -11.78 28.19
C LEU A 148 16.04 -12.01 26.97
N ILE A 149 16.15 -11.03 26.07
CA ILE A 149 17.11 -11.10 24.97
C ILE A 149 18.55 -11.09 25.53
N ALA A 150 18.84 -10.19 26.48
CA ALA A 150 20.17 -10.09 27.09
C ALA A 150 20.60 -11.37 27.81
N GLU A 151 19.67 -12.11 28.44
CA GLU A 151 19.92 -13.40 29.09
C GLU A 151 20.38 -14.50 28.11
N HIS A 152 19.91 -14.47 26.86
CA HIS A 152 20.18 -15.53 25.89
C HIS A 152 21.18 -15.13 24.80
N LEU A 153 21.62 -13.87 24.76
CA LEU A 153 22.36 -13.30 23.65
C LEU A 153 23.68 -14.02 23.37
N ASP A 154 24.49 -14.28 24.41
CA ASP A 154 25.83 -14.84 24.25
C ASP A 154 25.79 -16.27 23.67
N ASP A 155 24.79 -17.06 24.05
CA ASP A 155 24.57 -18.41 23.52
C ASP A 155 23.90 -18.37 22.11
N ALA A 156 23.13 -17.32 21.81
CA ALA A 156 22.36 -17.19 20.60
C ALA A 156 23.14 -16.67 19.39
N VAL A 157 24.15 -15.83 19.61
CA VAL A 157 24.84 -15.05 18.56
C VAL A 157 25.52 -15.94 17.52
N THR A 158 26.21 -16.98 17.93
CA THR A 158 26.95 -17.86 17.00
C THR A 158 26.01 -18.60 16.06
N GLU A 159 24.95 -19.19 16.59
CA GLU A 159 23.93 -19.89 15.77
C GLU A 159 23.19 -18.93 14.86
N ALA A 160 22.81 -17.76 15.36
CA ALA A 160 22.15 -16.70 14.56
C ALA A 160 23.04 -16.24 13.39
N ALA A 161 24.35 -16.01 13.64
CA ALA A 161 25.29 -15.63 12.61
C ALA A 161 25.47 -16.73 11.54
N ASN A 162 25.46 -18.00 11.94
CA ASN A 162 25.52 -19.10 10.98
C ASN A 162 24.27 -19.17 10.10
N ARG A 163 23.08 -18.98 10.67
CA ARG A 163 21.81 -18.89 9.91
C ARG A 163 21.81 -17.74 8.90
N LEU A 164 22.34 -16.59 9.29
CA LEU A 164 22.49 -15.45 8.36
C LEU A 164 23.48 -15.75 7.23
N ARG A 165 24.60 -16.44 7.51
CA ARG A 165 25.56 -16.85 6.48
C ARG A 165 24.95 -17.85 5.49
N GLU A 166 24.16 -18.80 5.96
CA GLU A 166 23.43 -19.74 5.10
C GLU A 166 22.41 -19.00 4.21
N LEU A 167 21.67 -18.05 4.79
CA LEU A 167 20.75 -17.19 4.06
C LEU A 167 21.48 -16.44 2.93
N LEU A 168 22.54 -15.72 3.27
CA LEU A 168 23.31 -14.93 2.31
C LEU A 168 23.89 -15.78 1.17
N LYS A 169 24.37 -17.00 1.45
CA LYS A 169 24.90 -17.91 0.43
C LYS A 169 23.86 -18.37 -0.60
N ARG A 170 22.58 -18.43 -0.23
CA ARG A 170 21.49 -18.83 -1.15
C ARG A 170 21.20 -17.77 -2.20
N HIS A 171 21.31 -16.49 -1.84
CA HIS A 171 20.74 -15.39 -2.60
C HIS A 171 21.76 -14.57 -3.36
N ILE A 172 23.01 -14.53 -2.88
CA ILE A 172 24.06 -13.67 -3.44
C ILE A 172 25.28 -14.53 -3.79
N PRO A 173 25.86 -14.34 -5.00
CA PRO A 173 27.16 -14.93 -5.30
C PRO A 173 28.19 -14.56 -4.25
N THR A 174 28.98 -15.53 -3.78
CA THR A 174 29.89 -15.40 -2.62
C THR A 174 30.85 -14.21 -2.72
N HIS A 175 31.27 -13.83 -3.92
CA HIS A 175 32.18 -12.71 -4.16
C HIS A 175 31.52 -11.33 -3.99
N TYR A 176 30.17 -11.23 -4.00
CA TYR A 176 29.43 -9.98 -3.77
C TYR A 176 28.93 -9.82 -2.33
N VAL A 177 28.95 -10.87 -1.49
CA VAL A 177 28.42 -10.82 -0.12
C VAL A 177 29.04 -9.67 0.68
N ARG A 178 30.33 -9.40 0.51
CA ARG A 178 31.02 -8.31 1.22
C ARG A 178 30.52 -6.92 0.81
N SER A 179 30.33 -6.67 -0.48
CA SER A 179 29.85 -5.37 -0.99
C SER A 179 28.38 -5.17 -0.65
N PHE A 180 27.60 -6.24 -0.64
CA PHE A 180 26.17 -6.19 -0.34
C PHE A 180 25.90 -5.92 1.14
N VAL A 181 26.64 -6.54 2.08
CA VAL A 181 26.35 -6.47 3.51
C VAL A 181 27.11 -5.35 4.24
N GLU A 182 28.07 -4.69 3.59
CA GLU A 182 28.87 -3.56 4.12
C GLU A 182 29.25 -3.65 5.61
N CYS A 183 29.68 -4.84 6.08
CA CYS A 183 29.99 -5.07 7.49
C CYS A 183 31.26 -4.33 7.99
N LYS A 184 31.86 -3.45 7.19
CA LYS A 184 33.07 -2.66 7.53
C LYS A 184 34.14 -3.46 8.31
N ASN A 185 34.49 -4.65 7.83
CA ASN A 185 35.44 -5.58 8.44
C ASN A 185 35.00 -6.21 9.77
N LYS A 186 33.75 -6.06 10.21
CA LYS A 186 33.19 -6.77 11.37
C LYS A 186 32.64 -8.14 10.94
N THR A 187 32.71 -9.13 11.85
CA THR A 187 32.01 -10.40 11.66
C THR A 187 30.51 -10.24 11.94
N LEU A 188 29.66 -11.16 11.44
CA LEU A 188 28.23 -11.12 11.74
C LEU A 188 27.94 -11.25 13.24
N GLU A 189 28.76 -12.00 13.97
CA GLU A 189 28.69 -12.09 15.43
C GLU A 189 28.91 -10.72 16.08
N ALA A 190 29.94 -9.99 15.63
CA ALA A 190 30.20 -8.64 16.13
C ALA A 190 29.08 -7.67 15.80
N VAL A 191 28.48 -7.76 14.61
CA VAL A 191 27.31 -6.95 14.22
C VAL A 191 26.11 -7.28 15.12
N LEU A 192 25.83 -8.55 15.40
CA LEU A 192 24.74 -8.95 16.30
C LEU A 192 24.97 -8.48 17.74
N LEU A 193 26.22 -8.49 18.21
CA LEU A 193 26.55 -7.92 19.52
C LEU A 193 26.37 -6.40 19.55
N ASP A 194 26.82 -5.69 18.52
CA ASP A 194 26.62 -4.24 18.40
C ASP A 194 25.13 -3.86 18.26
N LEU A 195 24.29 -4.74 17.70
CA LEU A 195 22.85 -4.54 17.66
C LEU A 195 22.21 -4.52 19.07
N HIS A 196 22.66 -5.36 19.97
CA HIS A 196 22.05 -5.56 21.29
C HIS A 196 22.83 -4.94 22.45
N ARG A 197 24.15 -4.79 22.31
CA ARG A 197 25.06 -4.20 23.31
C ARG A 197 26.04 -3.24 22.64
N PRO A 198 25.56 -2.18 21.95
CA PRO A 198 26.43 -1.26 21.21
C PRO A 198 27.32 -0.45 22.15
N LYS A 199 28.51 -0.14 21.69
CA LYS A 199 29.44 0.77 22.39
C LYS A 199 29.15 2.23 22.07
N THR A 200 28.74 2.51 20.83
CA THR A 200 28.36 3.83 20.34
C THR A 200 27.02 3.79 19.59
N LEU A 201 26.32 4.91 19.52
CA LEU A 201 25.09 5.00 18.68
C LEU A 201 25.39 4.71 17.21
N SER A 202 26.60 5.05 16.74
CA SER A 202 27.02 4.73 15.38
C SER A 202 27.12 3.23 15.13
N ASP A 203 27.68 2.47 16.08
CA ASP A 203 27.73 0.99 15.99
C ASP A 203 26.31 0.40 15.99
N ALA A 204 25.44 0.91 16.85
CA ALA A 204 24.05 0.50 16.95
C ALA A 204 23.29 0.67 15.62
N HIS A 205 23.36 1.86 15.04
CA HIS A 205 22.68 2.17 13.77
C HIS A 205 23.27 1.36 12.61
N GLN A 206 24.60 1.24 12.54
CA GLN A 206 25.24 0.43 11.51
C GLN A 206 24.83 -1.05 11.60
N ALA A 207 24.76 -1.61 12.79
CA ALA A 207 24.32 -2.99 12.99
C ALA A 207 22.85 -3.17 12.56
N LEU A 208 21.98 -2.21 12.90
CA LEU A 208 20.59 -2.21 12.50
C LEU A 208 20.42 -2.11 10.96
N ASP A 209 21.21 -1.26 10.30
CA ASP A 209 21.19 -1.11 8.84
C ASP A 209 21.60 -2.42 8.14
N VAL A 210 22.66 -3.09 8.63
CA VAL A 210 23.08 -4.39 8.09
C VAL A 210 21.97 -5.42 8.22
N LEU A 211 21.36 -5.57 9.40
CA LEU A 211 20.29 -6.54 9.64
C LEU A 211 19.04 -6.19 8.83
N THR A 212 18.73 -4.92 8.69
CA THR A 212 17.62 -4.43 7.85
C THR A 212 17.83 -4.82 6.39
N ARG A 213 19.01 -4.60 5.86
CA ARG A 213 19.36 -4.99 4.48
C ARG A 213 19.27 -6.50 4.25
N ILE A 214 19.75 -7.32 5.21
CA ILE A 214 19.63 -8.78 5.14
C ILE A 214 18.15 -9.22 5.22
N ALA A 215 17.33 -8.55 6.02
CA ALA A 215 15.90 -8.83 6.10
C ALA A 215 15.18 -8.55 4.78
N HIS A 216 15.48 -7.42 4.15
CA HIS A 216 14.94 -7.07 2.84
C HIS A 216 15.39 -8.05 1.75
N LEU A 217 16.65 -8.50 1.78
CA LEU A 217 17.15 -9.55 0.89
C LEU A 217 16.35 -10.85 1.05
N SER A 218 16.12 -11.28 2.28
CA SER A 218 15.32 -12.48 2.56
C SER A 218 13.90 -12.38 2.03
N ALA A 219 13.29 -11.20 2.19
CA ALA A 219 11.94 -10.92 1.66
C ALA A 219 11.93 -10.90 0.13
N ALA A 220 12.93 -10.26 -0.50
CA ALA A 220 13.08 -10.22 -1.95
C ALA A 220 13.20 -11.63 -2.55
N ASP A 221 14.02 -12.48 -1.93
CA ASP A 221 14.19 -13.86 -2.38
C ASP A 221 12.91 -14.70 -2.21
N GLU A 222 12.22 -14.59 -1.09
CA GLU A 222 10.95 -15.29 -0.91
C GLU A 222 9.95 -14.90 -2.02
N LEU A 223 9.92 -13.62 -2.42
CA LEU A 223 9.09 -13.14 -3.51
C LEU A 223 9.53 -13.70 -4.87
N LEU A 224 10.84 -13.70 -5.15
CA LEU A 224 11.39 -14.23 -6.41
C LEU A 224 11.19 -15.76 -6.52
N ASN A 225 11.41 -16.51 -5.43
CA ASN A 225 11.22 -17.97 -5.43
C ASN A 225 9.74 -18.35 -5.58
N ARG A 226 8.82 -17.58 -5.03
CA ARG A 226 7.38 -17.79 -5.31
C ARG A 226 7.05 -17.57 -6.79
N ALA A 227 7.73 -16.62 -7.44
CA ALA A 227 7.60 -16.39 -8.87
C ALA A 227 8.14 -17.56 -9.71
N ASP A 228 9.23 -18.20 -9.30
CA ASP A 228 9.86 -19.30 -10.07
C ASP A 228 9.17 -20.65 -9.87
N THR A 229 8.62 -20.96 -8.69
CA THR A 229 8.01 -22.27 -8.41
C THR A 229 6.74 -22.53 -9.21
N SER A 230 5.97 -21.53 -9.60
CA SER A 230 4.77 -21.70 -10.42
C SER A 230 5.05 -21.78 -11.91
N ARG A 231 6.26 -21.41 -12.38
CA ARG A 231 6.67 -21.54 -13.79
C ARG A 231 6.93 -22.98 -14.23
N ASN A 232 7.01 -23.91 -13.31
CA ASN A 232 7.41 -25.31 -13.60
C ASN A 232 6.24 -26.28 -13.80
N GLU A 233 4.97 -25.83 -13.71
CA GLU A 233 3.84 -26.70 -14.04
C GLU A 233 3.61 -26.74 -15.55
N ALA A 234 3.84 -27.90 -16.15
CA ALA A 234 3.55 -28.13 -17.56
C ALA A 234 2.03 -28.30 -17.76
N VAL A 235 1.49 -27.61 -18.74
CA VAL A 235 0.10 -27.76 -19.20
C VAL A 235 0.08 -28.11 -20.68
N ARG A 236 -1.10 -28.48 -21.20
CA ARG A 236 -1.23 -28.74 -22.63
C ARG A 236 -0.90 -27.48 -23.46
N PRO A 237 0.05 -27.57 -24.42
CA PRO A 237 0.33 -26.47 -25.35
C PRO A 237 -0.93 -26.02 -26.10
N LEU A 238 -1.11 -24.72 -26.23
CA LEU A 238 -2.20 -24.13 -27.00
C LEU A 238 -1.66 -23.65 -28.35
N VAL A 239 -2.13 -24.25 -29.42
CA VAL A 239 -1.76 -23.87 -30.79
C VAL A 239 -2.95 -23.19 -31.44
N GLY A 240 -2.98 -21.87 -31.36
CA GLY A 240 -4.01 -21.02 -31.97
C GLY A 240 -3.58 -20.42 -33.31
N MET A 241 -4.44 -19.56 -33.84
CA MET A 241 -4.14 -18.75 -35.02
C MET A 241 -3.02 -17.74 -34.69
N ASP A 242 -2.30 -17.30 -35.75
CA ASP A 242 -1.29 -16.23 -35.59
C ASP A 242 -1.94 -14.97 -34.96
N PRO A 243 -1.41 -14.47 -33.84
CA PRO A 243 -1.89 -13.25 -33.24
C PRO A 243 -1.92 -12.03 -34.18
N ALA A 244 -1.00 -11.96 -35.15
CA ALA A 244 -0.99 -10.89 -36.13
C ALA A 244 -2.20 -10.96 -37.09
N GLU A 245 -2.65 -12.17 -37.46
CA GLU A 245 -3.85 -12.34 -38.27
C GLU A 245 -5.12 -12.04 -37.45
N LEU A 246 -5.19 -12.49 -36.19
CA LEU A 246 -6.29 -12.18 -35.30
C LEU A 246 -6.41 -10.66 -35.03
N ALA A 247 -5.29 -9.96 -34.93
CA ALA A 247 -5.26 -8.52 -34.71
C ALA A 247 -5.90 -7.70 -35.86
N LYS A 248 -5.99 -8.25 -37.08
CA LYS A 248 -6.70 -7.61 -38.20
C LYS A 248 -8.22 -7.45 -37.96
N GLY A 249 -8.78 -8.22 -37.02
CA GLY A 249 -10.17 -8.06 -36.61
C GLY A 249 -10.42 -6.83 -35.72
N ILE A 250 -9.35 -6.22 -35.19
CA ILE A 250 -9.45 -5.02 -34.34
C ILE A 250 -9.46 -3.78 -35.26
N PRO A 251 -10.41 -2.83 -35.08
CA PRO A 251 -10.60 -1.71 -36.01
C PRO A 251 -9.49 -0.62 -35.95
N PHE A 252 -8.46 -0.83 -35.13
CA PHE A 252 -7.30 0.06 -35.00
C PHE A 252 -6.00 -0.77 -34.86
N LYS A 253 -4.88 -0.13 -35.20
CA LYS A 253 -3.57 -0.76 -35.06
C LYS A 253 -3.15 -0.76 -33.59
N LEU A 254 -2.77 -1.93 -33.06
CA LEU A 254 -2.15 -2.04 -31.74
C LEU A 254 -0.78 -1.34 -31.76
N THR A 255 -0.38 -0.78 -30.61
CA THR A 255 0.99 -0.30 -30.43
C THR A 255 1.96 -1.48 -30.33
N ASP A 256 3.23 -1.23 -30.60
CA ASP A 256 4.26 -2.27 -30.50
C ASP A 256 4.33 -2.83 -29.08
N GLU A 257 4.21 -1.98 -28.06
CA GLU A 257 4.13 -2.39 -26.64
C GLU A 257 2.93 -3.32 -26.37
N GLN A 258 1.73 -2.96 -26.85
CA GLN A 258 0.54 -3.80 -26.69
C GLN A 258 0.71 -5.17 -27.34
N PHE A 259 1.24 -5.20 -28.56
CA PHE A 259 1.45 -6.44 -29.28
C PHE A 259 2.55 -7.31 -28.65
N GLU A 260 3.63 -6.71 -28.16
CA GLU A 260 4.69 -7.39 -27.42
C GLU A 260 4.13 -8.11 -26.17
N GLN A 261 3.26 -7.45 -25.37
CA GLN A 261 2.66 -8.07 -24.20
C GLN A 261 1.74 -9.25 -24.58
N VAL A 262 1.04 -9.17 -25.71
CA VAL A 262 0.28 -10.32 -26.24
C VAL A 262 1.22 -11.48 -26.57
N MET A 263 2.34 -11.21 -27.27
CA MET A 263 3.29 -12.25 -27.66
C MET A 263 3.96 -12.93 -26.46
N VAL A 264 4.22 -12.16 -25.38
CA VAL A 264 4.75 -12.71 -24.12
C VAL A 264 3.77 -13.74 -23.53
N ALA A 265 2.47 -13.44 -23.48
CA ALA A 265 1.47 -14.36 -22.96
C ALA A 265 1.24 -15.57 -23.87
N VAL A 266 1.14 -15.32 -25.17
CA VAL A 266 0.94 -16.36 -26.18
C VAL A 266 2.11 -17.35 -26.24
N SER A 267 3.35 -16.86 -26.09
CA SER A 267 4.55 -17.71 -26.08
C SER A 267 4.50 -18.76 -24.94
N ASP A 268 4.14 -18.37 -23.73
CA ASP A 268 4.03 -19.31 -22.62
C ASP A 268 2.93 -20.36 -22.89
N MET A 269 1.77 -19.93 -23.38
CA MET A 269 0.66 -20.81 -23.71
C MET A 269 1.01 -21.79 -24.83
N TYR A 270 1.74 -21.31 -25.86
CA TYR A 270 2.22 -22.13 -26.98
C TYR A 270 3.20 -23.21 -26.53
N HIS A 271 4.10 -22.87 -25.59
CA HIS A 271 5.09 -23.84 -25.06
C HIS A 271 4.54 -24.73 -23.94
N GLY A 272 3.26 -24.60 -23.59
CA GLY A 272 2.63 -25.40 -22.53
C GLY A 272 3.13 -25.07 -21.13
N VAL A 273 3.51 -23.82 -20.88
CA VAL A 273 3.86 -23.33 -19.55
C VAL A 273 2.60 -22.80 -18.88
N LYS A 274 2.21 -23.37 -17.74
CA LYS A 274 1.09 -22.84 -16.95
C LYS A 274 1.48 -21.45 -16.44
N SER A 275 0.68 -20.47 -16.75
CA SER A 275 1.03 -19.10 -16.43
C SER A 275 -0.14 -18.38 -15.79
N SER A 276 0.18 -17.64 -14.73
CA SER A 276 -0.65 -16.57 -14.19
C SER A 276 -0.04 -15.24 -14.64
N PHE A 277 -0.85 -14.43 -15.30
CA PHE A 277 -0.44 -13.13 -15.81
C PHE A 277 -1.13 -12.02 -15.03
N LEU A 278 -0.44 -10.91 -14.84
CA LEU A 278 -1.02 -9.67 -14.33
C LEU A 278 -0.79 -8.55 -15.36
N LEU A 279 -1.85 -8.17 -16.06
CA LEU A 279 -1.83 -7.07 -17.02
C LEU A 279 -2.10 -5.75 -16.29
N ILE A 280 -1.09 -4.91 -16.23
CA ILE A 280 -1.15 -3.60 -15.59
C ILE A 280 -1.04 -2.51 -16.66
N GLY A 281 -1.88 -1.51 -16.53
CA GLY A 281 -1.80 -0.33 -17.40
C GLY A 281 -2.72 0.76 -16.89
N ASP A 282 -2.36 2.00 -17.16
CA ASP A 282 -3.19 3.15 -16.80
C ASP A 282 -4.53 3.18 -17.56
N VAL A 283 -5.41 4.07 -17.17
CA VAL A 283 -6.69 4.28 -17.86
C VAL A 283 -6.44 4.76 -19.29
N GLY A 284 -6.97 3.98 -20.26
CA GLY A 284 -6.83 4.30 -21.68
C GLY A 284 -5.59 3.70 -22.39
N THR A 285 -4.84 2.79 -21.73
CA THR A 285 -3.70 2.09 -22.37
C THR A 285 -4.12 0.93 -23.28
N GLY A 286 -5.42 0.65 -23.45
CA GLY A 286 -5.91 -0.38 -24.36
C GLY A 286 -5.86 -1.81 -23.80
N LYS A 287 -5.93 -2.00 -22.47
CA LYS A 287 -5.94 -3.31 -21.81
C LYS A 287 -6.97 -4.27 -22.42
N THR A 288 -8.18 -3.77 -22.74
CA THR A 288 -9.26 -4.57 -23.33
C THR A 288 -8.85 -5.21 -24.66
N ALA A 289 -8.16 -4.46 -25.53
CA ALA A 289 -7.68 -4.99 -26.79
C ALA A 289 -6.60 -6.09 -26.57
N VAL A 290 -5.70 -5.89 -25.61
CA VAL A 290 -4.64 -6.86 -25.29
C VAL A 290 -5.23 -8.15 -24.76
N TYR A 291 -6.05 -8.12 -23.69
CA TYR A 291 -6.63 -9.35 -23.18
C TYR A 291 -7.68 -9.96 -24.14
N GLY A 292 -8.34 -9.14 -24.95
CA GLY A 292 -9.23 -9.58 -26.01
C GLY A 292 -8.51 -10.41 -27.06
N LEU A 293 -7.34 -9.95 -27.52
CA LEU A 293 -6.52 -10.67 -28.50
C LEU A 293 -5.94 -11.96 -27.92
N ILE A 294 -5.48 -11.96 -26.66
CA ILE A 294 -5.05 -13.18 -25.95
C ILE A 294 -6.22 -14.16 -25.84
N SER A 295 -7.43 -13.68 -25.53
CA SER A 295 -8.64 -14.50 -25.47
C SER A 295 -9.01 -15.08 -26.82
N ALA A 296 -8.87 -14.31 -27.90
CA ALA A 296 -9.10 -14.76 -29.27
C ALA A 296 -8.10 -15.85 -29.67
N TYR A 297 -6.82 -15.72 -29.29
CA TYR A 297 -5.82 -16.76 -29.50
C TYR A 297 -6.22 -18.08 -28.84
N VAL A 298 -6.57 -18.08 -27.57
CA VAL A 298 -7.00 -19.27 -26.83
C VAL A 298 -8.28 -19.88 -27.44
N ALA A 299 -9.24 -19.03 -27.81
CA ALA A 299 -10.47 -19.47 -28.47
C ALA A 299 -10.20 -20.11 -29.84
N SER A 300 -9.24 -19.60 -30.62
CA SER A 300 -8.84 -20.16 -31.91
C SER A 300 -8.10 -21.49 -31.77
N ALA A 301 -7.44 -21.75 -30.64
CA ALA A 301 -6.85 -23.04 -30.29
C ALA A 301 -7.89 -24.10 -29.90
N GLY A 302 -9.17 -23.74 -29.89
CA GLY A 302 -10.26 -24.67 -29.59
C GLY A 302 -10.67 -24.68 -28.11
N GLU A 303 -10.01 -23.95 -27.23
CA GLU A 303 -10.34 -23.84 -25.81
C GLU A 303 -11.37 -22.76 -25.52
N ARG A 304 -11.96 -22.77 -24.33
CA ARG A 304 -12.94 -21.78 -23.91
C ARG A 304 -12.29 -20.73 -22.99
N VAL A 305 -12.81 -19.51 -23.04
CA VAL A 305 -12.34 -18.37 -22.25
C VAL A 305 -13.49 -17.77 -21.46
N ALA A 306 -13.27 -17.53 -20.17
CA ALA A 306 -14.18 -16.75 -19.33
C ALA A 306 -13.56 -15.38 -19.01
N ILE A 307 -14.29 -14.30 -19.29
CA ILE A 307 -13.89 -12.93 -18.97
C ILE A 307 -14.85 -12.41 -17.91
N MET A 308 -14.35 -12.25 -16.70
CA MET A 308 -15.13 -11.81 -15.54
C MET A 308 -14.91 -10.32 -15.26
N LEU A 309 -16.01 -9.58 -15.14
CA LEU A 309 -16.06 -8.14 -14.98
C LEU A 309 -16.88 -7.76 -13.73
N PRO A 310 -16.57 -6.62 -13.07
CA PRO A 310 -17.16 -6.27 -11.78
C PRO A 310 -18.64 -5.86 -11.86
N ASN A 311 -19.12 -5.42 -13.02
CA ASN A 311 -20.51 -4.99 -13.18
C ASN A 311 -21.06 -5.26 -14.59
N GLN A 312 -22.40 -5.19 -14.71
CA GLN A 312 -23.11 -5.50 -15.95
C GLN A 312 -22.85 -4.52 -17.10
N ASN A 313 -22.67 -3.24 -16.78
CA ASN A 313 -22.46 -2.22 -17.80
C ASN A 313 -21.11 -2.40 -18.49
N LEU A 314 -20.07 -2.71 -17.71
CA LEU A 314 -18.75 -2.99 -18.26
C LEU A 314 -18.75 -4.32 -19.02
N ALA A 315 -19.45 -5.34 -18.50
CA ALA A 315 -19.58 -6.62 -19.18
C ALA A 315 -20.29 -6.48 -20.55
N MET A 316 -21.31 -5.65 -20.64
CA MET A 316 -22.00 -5.35 -21.90
C MET A 316 -21.04 -4.64 -22.88
N GLN A 317 -20.34 -3.61 -22.41
CA GLN A 317 -19.40 -2.86 -23.26
C GLN A 317 -18.30 -3.77 -23.81
N VAL A 318 -17.65 -4.58 -22.95
CA VAL A 318 -16.60 -5.51 -23.37
C VAL A 318 -17.15 -6.58 -24.31
N TYR A 319 -18.37 -7.08 -24.05
CA TYR A 319 -19.03 -8.01 -24.96
C TYR A 319 -19.25 -7.39 -26.35
N GLU A 320 -19.74 -6.16 -26.43
CA GLU A 320 -19.98 -5.45 -27.70
C GLU A 320 -18.65 -5.30 -28.47
N GLU A 321 -17.59 -4.81 -27.79
CA GLU A 321 -16.27 -4.66 -28.38
C GLU A 321 -15.69 -6.00 -28.87
N LEU A 322 -15.70 -7.05 -28.04
CA LEU A 322 -15.13 -8.35 -28.44
C LEU A 322 -15.99 -9.08 -29.47
N ASN A 323 -17.30 -8.87 -29.48
CA ASN A 323 -18.17 -9.44 -30.51
C ASN A 323 -17.98 -8.74 -31.86
N GLU A 324 -17.70 -7.43 -31.86
CA GLU A 324 -17.29 -6.71 -33.08
C GLU A 324 -15.96 -7.22 -33.62
N TYR A 325 -14.95 -7.40 -32.75
CA TYR A 325 -13.59 -7.80 -33.17
C TYR A 325 -13.46 -9.29 -33.50
N PHE A 326 -14.10 -10.14 -32.73
CA PHE A 326 -13.90 -11.60 -32.72
C PHE A 326 -15.19 -12.41 -32.75
N GLY A 327 -16.30 -11.83 -33.19
CA GLY A 327 -17.62 -12.49 -33.19
C GLY A 327 -17.65 -13.84 -33.93
N GLY A 328 -16.81 -13.99 -34.95
CA GLY A 328 -16.63 -15.26 -35.67
C GLY A 328 -16.11 -16.42 -34.80
N LEU A 329 -15.47 -16.16 -33.67
CA LEU A 329 -15.04 -17.17 -32.70
C LEU A 329 -16.13 -17.53 -31.67
N GLY A 330 -17.30 -16.88 -31.75
CA GLY A 330 -18.44 -17.17 -30.85
C GLY A 330 -18.30 -16.50 -29.48
N VAL A 331 -18.60 -15.20 -29.42
CA VAL A 331 -18.66 -14.42 -28.18
C VAL A 331 -20.06 -14.52 -27.57
N GLY A 332 -20.16 -14.67 -26.25
CA GLY A 332 -21.41 -14.74 -25.50
C GLY A 332 -21.39 -13.83 -24.28
N LEU A 333 -22.58 -13.34 -23.87
CA LEU A 333 -22.75 -12.49 -22.69
C LEU A 333 -23.55 -13.23 -21.62
N MET A 334 -23.05 -13.23 -20.36
CA MET A 334 -23.76 -13.78 -19.21
C MET A 334 -23.68 -12.84 -18.02
N THR A 335 -24.81 -12.27 -17.64
CA THR A 335 -24.97 -11.40 -16.47
C THR A 335 -26.21 -11.80 -15.68
N GLY A 336 -26.48 -11.15 -14.56
CA GLY A 336 -27.72 -11.41 -13.81
C GLY A 336 -28.99 -11.16 -14.59
N SER A 337 -28.98 -10.23 -15.56
CA SER A 337 -30.14 -9.85 -16.39
C SER A 337 -30.11 -10.44 -17.81
N HIS A 338 -28.97 -10.90 -18.30
CA HIS A 338 -28.81 -11.46 -19.65
C HIS A 338 -28.25 -12.88 -19.55
N LYS A 339 -29.02 -13.86 -20.00
CA LYS A 339 -28.60 -15.25 -20.09
C LYS A 339 -28.64 -15.66 -21.57
N CYS A 340 -27.48 -15.76 -22.21
CA CYS A 340 -27.42 -16.38 -23.54
C CYS A 340 -27.09 -17.87 -23.42
N ASP A 341 -27.39 -18.62 -24.49
CA ASP A 341 -26.87 -19.96 -24.62
C ASP A 341 -25.35 -19.91 -24.82
N ILE A 342 -24.62 -20.33 -23.79
CA ILE A 342 -23.16 -20.28 -23.75
C ILE A 342 -22.51 -21.60 -24.18
N GLN A 343 -23.27 -22.66 -24.44
CA GLN A 343 -22.72 -23.99 -24.71
C GLN A 343 -21.86 -24.01 -25.99
N HIS A 344 -22.24 -23.21 -26.98
CA HIS A 344 -21.52 -23.09 -28.25
C HIS A 344 -20.60 -21.85 -28.32
N LYS A 345 -20.43 -21.09 -27.23
CA LYS A 345 -19.58 -19.89 -27.18
C LYS A 345 -18.20 -20.22 -26.65
N ARG A 346 -17.18 -19.75 -27.35
CA ARG A 346 -15.79 -19.93 -26.94
C ARG A 346 -15.29 -18.81 -26.02
N ILE A 347 -15.74 -17.57 -26.20
CA ILE A 347 -15.42 -16.43 -25.35
C ILE A 347 -16.69 -16.03 -24.61
N ILE A 348 -16.69 -16.16 -23.28
CA ILE A 348 -17.85 -15.85 -22.44
C ILE A 348 -17.52 -14.66 -21.58
N VAL A 349 -18.15 -13.53 -21.87
CA VAL A 349 -18.04 -12.29 -21.09
C VAL A 349 -19.15 -12.25 -20.06
N GLY A 350 -18.85 -11.94 -18.81
CA GLY A 350 -19.88 -11.87 -17.79
C GLY A 350 -19.45 -11.24 -16.48
N THR A 351 -20.34 -11.31 -15.51
CA THR A 351 -20.08 -10.87 -14.13
C THR A 351 -19.89 -12.10 -13.23
N THR A 352 -19.90 -11.90 -11.91
CA THR A 352 -19.91 -13.01 -10.93
C THR A 352 -21.05 -14.01 -11.16
N ALA A 353 -22.03 -13.73 -12.04
CA ALA A 353 -23.04 -14.67 -12.48
C ALA A 353 -22.44 -15.93 -13.14
N LEU A 354 -21.25 -15.83 -13.74
CA LEU A 354 -20.50 -16.95 -14.30
C LEU A 354 -20.17 -18.04 -13.25
N LEU A 355 -20.00 -17.66 -12.00
CA LEU A 355 -19.64 -18.57 -10.89
C LEU A 355 -20.78 -19.52 -10.46
N PHE A 356 -22.01 -19.22 -10.88
CA PHE A 356 -23.23 -19.95 -10.52
C PHE A 356 -23.80 -20.75 -11.67
N GLN A 357 -23.06 -20.89 -12.77
CA GLN A 357 -23.44 -21.66 -13.94
C GLN A 357 -22.37 -22.70 -14.23
N ASP A 358 -22.79 -23.84 -14.78
CA ASP A 358 -21.84 -24.80 -15.34
C ASP A 358 -21.37 -24.31 -16.71
N ILE A 359 -20.24 -23.57 -16.69
CA ILE A 359 -19.62 -23.06 -17.90
C ILE A 359 -18.60 -24.04 -18.50
N GLY A 360 -18.41 -25.22 -17.86
CA GLY A 360 -17.43 -26.20 -18.28
C GLY A 360 -15.99 -25.78 -18.05
N ARG A 361 -15.05 -26.55 -18.61
CA ARG A 361 -13.61 -26.28 -18.45
C ARG A 361 -13.17 -25.06 -19.29
N MET A 362 -12.32 -24.23 -18.69
CA MET A 362 -11.73 -23.05 -19.32
C MET A 362 -10.24 -23.24 -19.59
N GLY A 363 -9.77 -22.85 -20.76
CA GLY A 363 -8.35 -22.73 -21.06
C GLY A 363 -7.75 -21.43 -20.51
N LEU A 364 -8.56 -20.35 -20.45
CA LEU A 364 -8.15 -19.06 -19.90
C LEU A 364 -9.30 -18.44 -19.08
N VAL A 365 -8.96 -17.90 -17.93
CA VAL A 365 -9.83 -17.02 -17.13
C VAL A 365 -9.21 -15.63 -17.08
N VAL A 366 -9.97 -14.62 -17.50
CA VAL A 366 -9.61 -13.21 -17.41
C VAL A 366 -10.42 -12.57 -16.30
N CYS A 367 -9.77 -11.89 -15.37
CA CYS A 367 -10.42 -11.14 -14.28
C CYS A 367 -10.06 -9.66 -14.40
N ASP A 368 -10.96 -8.84 -14.92
CA ASP A 368 -10.75 -7.39 -15.03
C ASP A 368 -11.21 -6.66 -13.75
N GLU A 369 -10.46 -5.63 -13.33
CA GLU A 369 -10.64 -4.91 -12.05
C GLU A 369 -10.66 -5.86 -10.85
N GLN A 370 -9.70 -6.77 -10.81
CA GLN A 370 -9.62 -7.88 -9.85
C GLN A 370 -9.72 -7.47 -8.37
N GLN A 371 -9.26 -6.25 -8.01
CA GLN A 371 -9.36 -5.72 -6.64
C GLN A 371 -10.81 -5.64 -6.13
N LYS A 372 -11.79 -5.78 -7.00
CA LYS A 372 -13.22 -5.82 -6.69
C LYS A 372 -13.79 -7.24 -6.57
N MET A 373 -12.93 -8.28 -6.66
CA MET A 373 -13.33 -9.68 -6.62
C MET A 373 -12.61 -10.43 -5.49
N ALA A 374 -13.33 -11.28 -4.76
CA ALA A 374 -12.74 -12.12 -3.73
C ALA A 374 -11.88 -13.23 -4.34
N ILE A 375 -10.78 -13.62 -3.67
CA ILE A 375 -9.88 -14.71 -4.09
C ILE A 375 -10.66 -16.02 -4.32
N SER A 376 -11.55 -16.37 -3.39
CA SER A 376 -12.37 -17.58 -3.48
C SER A 376 -13.33 -17.62 -4.69
N GLN A 377 -13.65 -16.47 -5.28
CA GLN A 377 -14.46 -16.38 -6.49
C GLN A 377 -13.65 -16.74 -7.73
N ARG A 378 -12.39 -16.33 -7.80
CA ARG A 378 -11.48 -16.62 -8.92
C ARG A 378 -11.12 -18.11 -8.98
N GLU A 379 -10.82 -18.70 -7.83
CA GLU A 379 -10.43 -20.11 -7.70
C GLU A 379 -11.50 -21.08 -8.22
N LYS A 380 -12.79 -20.71 -8.16
CA LYS A 380 -13.89 -21.56 -8.65
C LYS A 380 -13.88 -21.84 -10.16
N LEU A 381 -13.26 -20.96 -10.95
CA LEU A 381 -13.17 -21.09 -12.41
C LEU A 381 -11.86 -21.74 -12.86
N LEU A 382 -10.91 -21.93 -11.95
CA LEU A 382 -9.59 -22.47 -12.25
C LEU A 382 -9.58 -23.99 -12.17
N SER A 383 -8.86 -24.61 -13.08
CA SER A 383 -8.52 -26.03 -13.09
C SER A 383 -7.01 -26.20 -13.31
N GLU A 384 -6.49 -27.43 -13.25
CA GLU A 384 -5.05 -27.70 -13.41
C GLU A 384 -4.46 -27.15 -14.72
N ASN A 385 -5.26 -27.08 -15.79
CA ASN A 385 -4.80 -26.60 -17.10
C ASN A 385 -5.37 -25.23 -17.50
N THR A 386 -5.86 -24.45 -16.55
CA THR A 386 -6.41 -23.12 -16.81
C THR A 386 -5.34 -22.06 -16.60
N HIS A 387 -5.10 -21.22 -17.62
CA HIS A 387 -4.31 -20.01 -17.47
C HIS A 387 -5.15 -18.91 -16.79
N LEU A 388 -4.51 -18.07 -16.00
CA LEU A 388 -5.14 -16.92 -15.34
C LEU A 388 -4.54 -15.63 -15.89
N LEU A 389 -5.39 -14.69 -16.26
CA LEU A 389 -5.01 -13.33 -16.63
C LEU A 389 -5.78 -12.34 -15.76
N GLU A 390 -5.10 -11.77 -14.81
CA GLU A 390 -5.63 -10.71 -13.97
C GLU A 390 -5.33 -9.35 -14.59
N VAL A 391 -6.30 -8.44 -14.55
CA VAL A 391 -6.18 -7.12 -15.17
C VAL A 391 -6.43 -6.04 -14.12
N SER A 392 -5.54 -5.05 -14.05
CA SER A 392 -5.67 -3.94 -13.14
C SER A 392 -5.50 -2.60 -13.86
N ALA A 393 -6.42 -1.67 -13.63
CA ALA A 393 -6.29 -0.28 -14.06
C ALA A 393 -5.46 0.57 -13.10
N THR A 394 -5.09 0.01 -11.94
CA THR A 394 -4.19 0.66 -11.02
C THR A 394 -2.79 0.12 -11.26
N PRO A 395 -1.86 0.95 -11.72
CA PRO A 395 -0.47 0.56 -11.79
C PRO A 395 0.00 0.13 -10.40
N ILE A 396 0.55 -1.07 -10.31
CA ILE A 396 1.10 -1.63 -9.08
C ILE A 396 2.59 -1.81 -9.30
N PRO A 397 3.47 -1.34 -8.41
CA PRO A 397 4.89 -1.65 -8.50
C PRO A 397 5.14 -3.16 -8.59
N ARG A 398 6.17 -3.56 -9.36
CA ARG A 398 6.49 -4.98 -9.65
C ARG A 398 6.59 -5.82 -8.38
N THR A 399 7.25 -5.30 -7.37
CA THR A 399 7.39 -5.93 -6.04
C THR A 399 6.07 -6.12 -5.32
N MET A 400 5.17 -5.16 -5.40
CA MET A 400 3.83 -5.27 -4.82
C MET A 400 2.99 -6.30 -5.57
N ALA A 401 3.14 -6.38 -6.90
CA ALA A 401 2.50 -7.41 -7.70
C ALA A 401 2.97 -8.81 -7.27
N PHE A 402 4.27 -9.04 -7.13
CA PHE A 402 4.80 -10.30 -6.63
C PHE A 402 4.37 -10.60 -5.19
N ALA A 403 4.33 -9.59 -4.34
CA ALA A 403 3.92 -9.75 -2.94
C ALA A 403 2.44 -10.13 -2.79
N LEU A 404 1.56 -9.52 -3.57
CA LEU A 404 0.12 -9.73 -3.50
C LEU A 404 -0.34 -10.99 -4.26
N TYR A 405 0.29 -11.27 -5.39
CA TYR A 405 -0.19 -12.29 -6.34
C TYR A 405 0.74 -13.49 -6.48
N GLY A 406 1.90 -13.46 -5.82
CA GLY A 406 2.88 -14.54 -5.92
C GLY A 406 3.50 -14.62 -7.31
N ALA A 407 3.57 -15.83 -7.86
CA ALA A 407 4.17 -16.09 -9.15
C ALA A 407 3.30 -15.66 -10.32
N VAL A 408 3.25 -14.37 -10.59
CA VAL A 408 2.59 -13.80 -11.78
C VAL A 408 3.61 -13.24 -12.75
N LYS A 409 3.39 -13.48 -14.04
CA LYS A 409 4.14 -12.83 -15.10
C LYS A 409 3.52 -11.48 -15.38
N LEU A 410 4.32 -10.43 -15.21
CA LEU A 410 3.84 -9.07 -15.32
C LEU A 410 3.81 -8.64 -16.79
N LEU A 411 2.64 -8.22 -17.25
CA LEU A 411 2.42 -7.59 -18.55
C LEU A 411 2.13 -6.11 -18.30
N GLN A 412 2.97 -5.21 -18.80
CA GLN A 412 2.86 -3.78 -18.51
C GLN A 412 2.56 -2.97 -19.77
N LEU A 413 1.58 -2.07 -19.66
CA LEU A 413 1.25 -1.07 -20.66
C LEU A 413 1.50 0.32 -20.07
N ARG A 414 2.60 0.94 -20.47
CA ARG A 414 3.03 2.25 -19.95
C ARG A 414 2.52 3.41 -20.79
N HIS A 415 2.38 3.18 -22.11
CA HIS A 415 2.03 4.23 -23.04
C HIS A 415 0.53 4.25 -23.33
N CYS A 416 -0.09 5.42 -23.15
CA CYS A 416 -1.44 5.65 -23.61
C CYS A 416 -1.42 5.97 -25.11
N HIS A 417 -2.26 5.28 -25.90
CA HIS A 417 -2.34 5.50 -27.36
C HIS A 417 -2.98 6.83 -27.73
N VAL A 418 -3.55 7.54 -26.75
CA VAL A 418 -4.20 8.83 -26.96
C VAL A 418 -3.46 9.90 -26.17
N GLU A 419 -2.97 10.93 -26.86
CA GLU A 419 -2.37 12.09 -26.21
C GLU A 419 -3.44 12.87 -25.43
N LYS A 420 -3.25 12.96 -24.13
CA LYS A 420 -4.11 13.72 -23.22
C LYS A 420 -3.27 14.59 -22.30
N GLN A 421 -3.70 15.81 -22.10
CA GLN A 421 -3.10 16.72 -21.14
C GLN A 421 -4.16 17.12 -20.12
N ILE A 422 -4.00 16.67 -18.87
CA ILE A 422 -4.94 16.96 -17.79
C ILE A 422 -4.25 17.87 -16.78
N ASP A 423 -4.77 19.10 -16.66
CA ASP A 423 -4.33 20.06 -15.66
C ASP A 423 -5.04 19.76 -14.33
N THR A 424 -4.28 19.40 -13.30
CA THR A 424 -4.81 19.04 -11.98
C THR A 424 -4.55 20.17 -10.99
N LYS A 425 -5.60 20.70 -10.35
CA LYS A 425 -5.50 21.79 -9.37
C LYS A 425 -6.31 21.50 -8.12
N VAL A 426 -5.81 21.99 -7.00
CA VAL A 426 -6.52 21.98 -5.71
C VAL A 426 -7.30 23.27 -5.55
N PHE A 427 -8.54 23.16 -5.10
CA PHE A 427 -9.44 24.28 -4.83
C PHE A 427 -9.97 24.17 -3.40
N TYR A 428 -10.04 25.28 -2.71
CA TYR A 428 -10.56 25.40 -1.36
C TYR A 428 -11.97 26.03 -1.35
N LYS A 429 -12.57 26.16 -0.19
CA LYS A 429 -13.91 26.72 -0.03
C LYS A 429 -14.04 28.13 -0.61
N GLU A 430 -12.98 28.92 -0.49
CA GLU A 430 -12.88 30.29 -1.01
C GLU A 430 -12.91 30.35 -2.54
N ASP A 431 -12.42 29.27 -3.20
CA ASP A 431 -12.30 29.19 -4.68
C ASP A 431 -13.60 28.77 -5.37
N ARG A 432 -14.70 28.65 -4.63
CA ARG A 432 -15.99 28.14 -5.17
C ARG A 432 -16.47 28.93 -6.39
N LEU A 433 -16.28 30.24 -6.41
CA LEU A 433 -16.68 31.07 -7.56
C LEU A 433 -15.84 30.75 -8.80
N VAL A 434 -14.52 30.56 -8.63
CA VAL A 434 -13.60 30.18 -9.72
C VAL A 434 -13.98 28.82 -10.29
N LEU A 435 -14.35 27.86 -9.43
CA LEU A 435 -14.85 26.55 -9.87
C LEU A 435 -16.11 26.68 -10.70
N MET A 436 -17.09 27.49 -10.26
CA MET A 436 -18.36 27.71 -10.96
C MET A 436 -18.16 28.41 -12.30
N ASP A 437 -17.26 29.37 -12.38
CA ASP A 437 -16.91 30.03 -13.65
C ASP A 437 -16.23 29.07 -14.62
N GLY A 438 -15.38 28.18 -14.10
CA GLY A 438 -14.81 27.08 -14.87
C GLY A 438 -15.87 26.14 -15.44
N VAL A 439 -16.91 25.80 -14.67
CA VAL A 439 -18.06 25.00 -15.14
C VAL A 439 -18.81 25.72 -16.27
N ARG A 440 -19.15 27.02 -16.08
CA ARG A 440 -19.81 27.82 -17.10
C ARG A 440 -19.03 27.85 -18.40
N LYS A 441 -17.71 28.10 -18.32
CA LYS A 441 -16.84 28.11 -19.48
C LYS A 441 -16.85 26.76 -20.19
N THR A 442 -16.69 25.65 -19.46
CA THR A 442 -16.71 24.31 -20.06
C THR A 442 -18.00 24.02 -20.82
N ILE A 443 -19.16 24.40 -20.25
CA ILE A 443 -20.47 24.21 -20.89
C ILE A 443 -20.62 25.11 -22.11
N SER A 444 -20.18 26.38 -22.03
CA SER A 444 -20.26 27.33 -23.16
C SER A 444 -19.42 26.89 -24.36
N GLU A 445 -18.37 26.11 -24.13
CA GLU A 445 -17.52 25.49 -25.16
C GLU A 445 -18.16 24.20 -25.74
N GLY A 446 -19.34 23.78 -25.29
CA GLY A 446 -20.02 22.56 -25.72
C GLY A 446 -19.45 21.28 -25.12
N ASN A 447 -18.64 21.40 -24.06
CA ASN A 447 -18.04 20.32 -23.34
C ASN A 447 -18.84 19.92 -22.10
N LYS A 448 -18.49 18.80 -21.48
CA LYS A 448 -19.22 18.23 -20.34
C LYS A 448 -18.40 18.25 -19.06
N VAL A 449 -19.11 18.28 -17.95
CA VAL A 449 -18.56 18.29 -16.60
C VAL A 449 -19.02 17.05 -15.83
N LEU A 450 -18.08 16.38 -15.15
CA LEU A 450 -18.36 15.34 -14.18
C LEU A 450 -18.06 15.88 -12.78
N ILE A 451 -19.02 15.78 -11.87
CA ILE A 451 -18.86 16.11 -10.45
C ILE A 451 -18.99 14.82 -9.65
N VAL A 452 -17.94 14.45 -8.91
CA VAL A 452 -17.90 13.22 -8.11
C VAL A 452 -17.95 13.57 -6.64
N CYS A 453 -18.94 13.02 -5.92
CA CYS A 453 -19.12 13.19 -4.48
C CYS A 453 -18.84 11.88 -3.75
N ALA A 454 -18.32 11.98 -2.51
CA ALA A 454 -17.96 10.80 -1.71
C ALA A 454 -19.19 10.06 -1.15
N ARG A 455 -20.35 10.71 -1.05
CA ARG A 455 -21.59 10.16 -0.51
C ARG A 455 -22.78 10.40 -1.45
N CYS A 456 -23.78 9.51 -1.36
CA CYS A 456 -25.02 9.64 -2.13
C CYS A 456 -25.94 10.70 -1.54
N GLU A 457 -26.28 10.54 -0.26
CA GLU A 457 -27.27 11.33 0.49
C GLU A 457 -26.59 12.13 1.60
N ALA A 458 -27.26 13.16 2.07
CA ALA A 458 -26.91 13.87 3.28
C ALA A 458 -27.04 12.94 4.50
N ASP A 459 -26.14 13.05 5.47
CA ASP A 459 -26.11 12.23 6.68
C ASP A 459 -26.44 13.12 7.87
N GLU A 460 -27.39 12.69 8.71
CA GLU A 460 -27.75 13.39 9.96
C GLU A 460 -26.56 13.46 10.94
N ASP A 461 -25.60 12.53 10.82
CA ASP A 461 -24.34 12.49 11.60
C ASP A 461 -23.20 13.36 11.01
N ASN A 462 -23.51 14.40 10.22
CA ASN A 462 -22.52 15.35 9.69
C ASN A 462 -22.61 16.71 10.43
N PRO A 463 -22.26 16.78 11.70
CA PRO A 463 -22.47 17.96 12.55
C PRO A 463 -21.73 19.21 12.07
N ASP A 464 -20.67 19.05 11.28
CA ASP A 464 -19.86 20.16 10.77
C ASP A 464 -20.25 20.62 9.34
N GLY A 465 -21.19 19.94 8.67
CA GLY A 465 -21.64 20.27 7.30
C GLY A 465 -20.54 20.24 6.22
N ASN A 466 -19.39 19.62 6.52
CA ASN A 466 -18.20 19.69 5.68
C ASN A 466 -18.18 18.63 4.55
N ILE A 467 -19.12 17.69 4.53
CA ILE A 467 -19.19 16.61 3.53
C ILE A 467 -20.40 16.88 2.66
N ILE A 468 -20.17 17.20 1.40
CA ILE A 468 -21.21 17.50 0.42
C ILE A 468 -21.62 16.19 -0.26
N SER A 469 -22.90 15.85 -0.18
CA SER A 469 -23.48 14.68 -0.85
C SER A 469 -23.75 14.92 -2.34
N ALA A 470 -24.01 13.85 -3.10
CA ALA A 470 -24.35 13.96 -4.50
C ALA A 470 -25.70 14.64 -4.71
N GLU A 471 -26.66 14.40 -3.81
CA GLU A 471 -27.99 15.03 -3.89
C GLU A 471 -27.94 16.53 -3.59
N GLU A 472 -27.23 16.94 -2.52
CA GLU A 472 -27.01 18.36 -2.20
C GLU A 472 -26.29 19.09 -3.35
N MET A 473 -25.27 18.45 -3.93
CA MET A 473 -24.54 18.99 -5.07
C MET A 473 -25.44 19.11 -6.30
N TYR A 474 -26.26 18.09 -6.58
CA TYR A 474 -27.22 18.09 -7.67
C TYR A 474 -28.24 19.23 -7.54
N GLU A 475 -28.87 19.37 -6.36
CA GLU A 475 -29.82 20.47 -6.10
C GLU A 475 -29.17 21.84 -6.24
N GLY A 476 -27.95 21.99 -5.72
CA GLY A 476 -27.17 23.21 -5.86
C GLY A 476 -26.87 23.56 -7.31
N MET A 477 -26.46 22.57 -8.09
CA MET A 477 -26.14 22.76 -9.52
C MET A 477 -27.39 23.03 -10.37
N CYS A 478 -28.53 22.40 -10.08
CA CYS A 478 -29.79 22.66 -10.78
C CYS A 478 -30.26 24.11 -10.65
N LYS A 479 -29.96 24.78 -9.53
CA LYS A 479 -30.29 26.22 -9.33
C LYS A 479 -29.49 27.13 -10.27
N HIS A 480 -28.25 26.73 -10.61
CA HIS A 480 -27.34 27.51 -11.46
C HIS A 480 -27.41 27.12 -12.95
N PHE A 481 -27.78 25.87 -13.24
CA PHE A 481 -27.81 25.28 -14.59
C PHE A 481 -29.12 24.49 -14.79
N PRO A 482 -30.28 25.16 -14.85
CA PRO A 482 -31.58 24.49 -14.96
C PRO A 482 -31.68 23.70 -16.28
N GLY A 483 -32.04 22.42 -16.16
CA GLY A 483 -32.17 21.51 -17.30
C GLY A 483 -30.90 20.87 -17.82
N GLU A 484 -29.72 21.32 -17.37
CA GLU A 484 -28.40 20.85 -17.83
C GLU A 484 -27.80 19.77 -16.93
N VAL A 485 -28.36 19.50 -15.76
CA VAL A 485 -27.78 18.64 -14.73
C VAL A 485 -28.53 17.32 -14.63
N VAL A 486 -27.79 16.23 -14.57
CA VAL A 486 -28.32 14.90 -14.27
C VAL A 486 -27.52 14.28 -13.11
N ILE A 487 -28.15 13.35 -12.39
CA ILE A 487 -27.57 12.65 -11.26
C ILE A 487 -27.61 11.15 -11.49
N ALA A 488 -26.57 10.44 -11.05
CA ALA A 488 -26.50 8.98 -11.05
C ALA A 488 -25.66 8.45 -9.88
N HIS A 489 -26.26 7.68 -8.98
CA HIS A 489 -25.57 7.02 -7.86
C HIS A 489 -26.21 5.66 -7.51
N SER A 490 -25.53 4.88 -6.68
CA SER A 490 -25.87 3.47 -6.40
C SER A 490 -27.19 3.26 -5.66
N LYS A 491 -27.69 4.26 -4.93
CA LYS A 491 -28.95 4.18 -4.18
C LYS A 491 -30.18 4.51 -5.03
N MET A 492 -29.99 5.03 -6.25
CA MET A 492 -31.08 5.32 -7.17
C MET A 492 -31.60 4.05 -7.85
N ASP A 493 -32.86 4.09 -8.30
CA ASP A 493 -33.41 3.08 -9.20
C ASP A 493 -32.50 2.93 -10.44
N GLN A 494 -32.26 1.68 -10.82
CA GLN A 494 -31.32 1.34 -11.88
C GLN A 494 -31.74 1.89 -13.26
N GLN A 495 -33.07 1.98 -13.52
CA GLN A 495 -33.57 2.51 -14.78
C GLN A 495 -33.43 4.04 -14.82
N VAL A 496 -33.65 4.72 -13.70
CA VAL A 496 -33.47 6.17 -13.57
C VAL A 496 -32.00 6.54 -13.74
N SER A 497 -31.10 5.81 -13.09
CA SER A 497 -29.65 6.02 -13.24
C SER A 497 -29.18 5.79 -14.68
N LYS A 498 -29.65 4.74 -15.36
CA LYS A 498 -29.37 4.49 -16.79
C LYS A 498 -29.90 5.59 -17.68
N ALA A 499 -31.12 6.11 -17.41
CA ALA A 499 -31.70 7.21 -18.17
C ALA A 499 -30.89 8.50 -18.00
N SER A 500 -30.41 8.81 -16.81
CA SER A 500 -29.52 9.94 -16.53
C SER A 500 -28.20 9.85 -17.32
N ILE A 501 -27.58 8.69 -17.32
CA ILE A 501 -26.35 8.42 -18.09
C ILE A 501 -26.63 8.54 -19.60
N ALA A 502 -27.77 8.04 -20.08
CA ALA A 502 -28.15 8.16 -21.48
C ALA A 502 -28.32 9.63 -21.90
N LYS A 503 -28.95 10.46 -21.06
CA LYS A 503 -29.13 11.90 -21.32
C LYS A 503 -27.81 12.62 -21.53
N ILE A 504 -26.81 12.38 -20.66
CA ILE A 504 -25.51 13.04 -20.81
C ILE A 504 -24.72 12.52 -22.03
N LYS A 505 -24.85 11.23 -22.38
CA LYS A 505 -24.24 10.68 -23.60
C LYS A 505 -24.87 11.24 -24.87
N GLN A 506 -26.18 11.53 -24.89
CA GLN A 506 -26.95 12.04 -26.01
C GLN A 506 -26.97 13.58 -26.11
N ASP A 507 -26.09 14.26 -25.38
CA ASP A 507 -26.01 15.74 -25.34
C ASP A 507 -27.31 16.45 -24.87
N LYS A 508 -28.12 15.75 -24.07
CA LYS A 508 -29.35 16.30 -23.44
C LYS A 508 -29.09 16.86 -22.03
N ALA A 509 -27.86 16.79 -21.57
CA ALA A 509 -27.35 17.36 -20.34
C ALA A 509 -25.86 17.61 -20.47
N SER A 510 -25.31 18.57 -19.74
CA SER A 510 -23.92 18.99 -19.79
C SER A 510 -23.16 18.64 -18.49
N ILE A 511 -23.87 18.41 -17.38
CA ILE A 511 -23.29 18.12 -16.06
C ILE A 511 -23.85 16.80 -15.55
N LEU A 512 -22.93 15.88 -15.16
CA LEU A 512 -23.26 14.68 -14.41
C LEU A 512 -22.76 14.82 -12.98
N VAL A 513 -23.65 14.73 -12.01
CA VAL A 513 -23.30 14.55 -10.59
C VAL A 513 -23.37 13.06 -10.27
N SER A 514 -22.34 12.50 -9.67
CA SER A 514 -22.26 11.06 -9.39
C SER A 514 -21.45 10.78 -8.14
N THR A 515 -21.54 9.55 -7.64
CA THR A 515 -20.61 9.01 -6.64
C THR A 515 -19.55 8.14 -7.33
N THR A 516 -18.80 7.37 -6.56
CA THR A 516 -17.77 6.42 -7.03
C THR A 516 -18.27 5.40 -8.07
N VAL A 517 -19.58 5.28 -8.30
CA VAL A 517 -20.14 4.50 -9.43
C VAL A 517 -19.56 4.97 -10.78
N ALA A 518 -19.15 6.25 -10.87
CA ALA A 518 -18.45 6.78 -12.04
C ALA A 518 -17.02 6.23 -12.22
N GLU A 519 -16.44 5.58 -11.21
CA GLU A 519 -15.10 4.98 -11.30
C GLU A 519 -15.06 3.83 -12.31
N VAL A 520 -16.16 3.13 -12.54
CA VAL A 520 -16.15 1.89 -13.31
C VAL A 520 -16.75 2.09 -14.70
N GLY A 521 -15.88 2.14 -15.71
CA GLY A 521 -16.22 1.88 -17.10
C GLY A 521 -16.99 2.98 -17.87
N LEU A 522 -17.46 4.07 -17.22
CA LEU A 522 -18.26 5.09 -17.90
C LEU A 522 -17.41 5.99 -18.82
N THR A 523 -17.66 5.93 -20.13
CA THR A 523 -17.10 6.88 -21.10
C THR A 523 -18.15 7.94 -21.44
N ILE A 524 -17.85 9.21 -21.15
CA ILE A 524 -18.70 10.37 -21.48
C ILE A 524 -18.00 11.13 -22.60
N PRO A 525 -18.62 11.26 -23.78
CA PRO A 525 -18.05 12.05 -24.87
C PRO A 525 -17.86 13.51 -24.47
N ARG A 526 -16.75 14.14 -24.89
CA ARG A 526 -16.43 15.54 -24.62
C ARG A 526 -16.38 15.92 -23.13
N LEU A 527 -16.06 14.96 -22.25
CA LEU A 527 -15.80 15.24 -20.85
C LEU A 527 -14.42 15.88 -20.69
N THR A 528 -14.37 17.19 -20.48
CA THR A 528 -13.11 17.93 -20.35
C THR A 528 -12.88 18.47 -18.93
N ARG A 529 -13.89 18.43 -18.06
CA ARG A 529 -13.73 18.86 -16.66
C ARG A 529 -14.29 17.83 -15.69
N THR A 530 -13.46 17.44 -14.71
CA THR A 530 -13.86 16.60 -13.58
C THR A 530 -13.62 17.36 -12.28
N ILE A 531 -14.64 17.45 -11.42
CA ILE A 531 -14.55 18.05 -10.08
C ILE A 531 -14.74 16.92 -9.06
N ILE A 532 -13.74 16.69 -8.23
CA ILE A 532 -13.79 15.70 -7.16
C ILE A 532 -14.04 16.43 -5.84
N VAL A 533 -15.26 16.29 -5.33
CA VAL A 533 -15.72 16.98 -4.11
C VAL A 533 -15.28 16.18 -2.89
N ASN A 534 -14.79 16.87 -1.85
CA ASN A 534 -14.16 16.24 -0.69
C ASN A 534 -13.02 15.31 -1.10
N ALA A 535 -12.10 15.80 -1.92
CA ALA A 535 -10.99 15.02 -2.48
C ALA A 535 -10.10 14.41 -1.38
N GLU A 536 -10.07 15.00 -0.18
CA GLU A 536 -9.38 14.48 1.01
C GLU A 536 -9.84 13.09 1.46
N ARG A 537 -11.05 12.68 1.06
CA ARG A 537 -11.63 11.39 1.45
C ARG A 537 -11.26 10.24 0.51
N TYR A 538 -10.62 10.54 -0.59
CA TYR A 538 -10.20 9.55 -1.58
C TYR A 538 -8.72 9.19 -1.44
N GLY A 539 -8.40 7.92 -1.69
CA GLY A 539 -7.02 7.48 -1.86
C GLY A 539 -6.44 7.95 -3.21
N LEU A 540 -5.11 8.00 -3.31
CA LEU A 540 -4.43 8.42 -4.54
C LEU A 540 -4.85 7.61 -5.77
N THR A 541 -5.02 6.31 -5.61
CA THR A 541 -5.49 5.39 -6.66
C THR A 541 -6.88 5.79 -7.19
N SER A 542 -7.86 6.06 -6.30
CA SER A 542 -9.21 6.49 -6.70
C SER A 542 -9.18 7.87 -7.36
N LEU A 543 -8.40 8.82 -6.81
CA LEU A 543 -8.22 10.14 -7.43
C LEU A 543 -7.65 10.03 -8.84
N HIS A 544 -6.65 9.16 -9.03
CA HIS A 544 -6.05 8.93 -10.34
C HIS A 544 -7.04 8.28 -11.34
N GLN A 545 -7.82 7.29 -10.91
CA GLN A 545 -8.87 6.68 -11.73
C GLN A 545 -9.94 7.70 -12.15
N LEU A 546 -10.37 8.58 -11.22
CA LEU A 546 -11.32 9.64 -11.51
C LEU A 546 -10.73 10.70 -12.46
N ARG A 547 -9.47 11.12 -12.24
CA ARG A 547 -8.74 11.99 -13.16
C ARG A 547 -8.68 11.40 -14.58
N GLY A 548 -8.42 10.10 -14.68
CA GLY A 548 -8.35 9.36 -15.94
C GLY A 548 -9.64 9.35 -16.75
N ARG A 549 -10.78 9.75 -16.16
CA ARG A 549 -12.06 9.95 -16.89
C ARG A 549 -12.07 11.20 -17.73
N THR A 550 -11.30 12.23 -17.33
CA THR A 550 -11.17 13.50 -18.03
C THR A 550 -10.43 13.30 -19.36
N ALA A 551 -10.92 13.90 -20.43
CA ALA A 551 -10.32 13.86 -21.77
C ALA A 551 -9.96 12.43 -22.23
N ARG A 552 -10.83 11.44 -21.96
CA ARG A 552 -10.56 10.02 -22.26
C ARG A 552 -10.35 9.76 -23.76
N GLN A 553 -10.95 10.57 -24.60
CA GLN A 553 -10.84 10.51 -26.06
C GLN A 553 -9.70 11.37 -26.60
N GLY A 554 -8.86 11.94 -25.74
CA GLY A 554 -7.75 12.81 -26.07
C GLY A 554 -8.04 14.29 -25.85
N GLY A 555 -6.99 15.12 -26.05
CA GLY A 555 -7.04 16.56 -25.91
C GLY A 555 -6.75 17.08 -24.50
N ARG A 556 -7.23 18.29 -24.20
CA ARG A 556 -6.98 18.95 -22.91
C ARG A 556 -8.18 18.82 -21.98
N GLY A 557 -7.92 18.74 -20.68
CA GLY A 557 -8.95 18.72 -19.65
C GLY A 557 -8.45 19.18 -18.30
N ASP A 558 -9.40 19.46 -17.40
CA ASP A 558 -9.15 19.93 -16.04
C ASP A 558 -9.64 18.90 -15.01
N CYS A 559 -8.80 18.59 -14.03
CA CYS A 559 -9.17 17.83 -12.84
C CYS A 559 -9.09 18.74 -11.62
N CYS A 560 -10.23 19.06 -11.01
CA CYS A 560 -10.35 19.97 -9.89
C CYS A 560 -10.53 19.15 -8.60
N LEU A 561 -9.56 19.19 -7.70
CA LEU A 561 -9.62 18.57 -6.37
C LEU A 561 -10.20 19.59 -5.39
N TYR A 562 -11.48 19.47 -5.05
CA TYR A 562 -12.16 20.43 -4.18
C TYR A 562 -12.18 19.97 -2.73
N LEU A 563 -11.61 20.80 -1.87
CA LEU A 563 -11.43 20.58 -0.42
C LEU A 563 -12.27 21.62 0.35
N PRO A 564 -13.54 21.35 0.65
CA PRO A 564 -14.40 22.29 1.37
C PRO A 564 -14.05 22.41 2.85
N ASN A 565 -13.31 21.43 3.42
CA ASN A 565 -12.92 21.43 4.83
C ASN A 565 -11.67 22.30 5.04
N PRO A 566 -11.69 23.31 5.97
CA PRO A 566 -10.54 24.13 6.26
C PRO A 566 -9.46 23.41 7.07
N LYS A 567 -9.80 22.30 7.75
CA LYS A 567 -8.86 21.51 8.55
C LYS A 567 -8.38 20.30 7.75
N ILE A 568 -7.23 20.43 7.13
CA ILE A 568 -6.62 19.38 6.30
C ILE A 568 -5.32 18.94 6.97
N SER A 569 -5.11 17.62 7.09
CA SER A 569 -3.86 17.07 7.66
C SER A 569 -2.72 17.17 6.64
N ASP A 570 -1.47 17.23 7.15
CA ASP A 570 -0.26 17.25 6.32
C ASP A 570 -0.18 16.06 5.37
N SER A 571 -0.58 14.87 5.82
CA SER A 571 -0.62 13.66 4.99
C SER A 571 -1.61 13.78 3.83
N THR A 572 -2.74 14.46 4.03
CA THR A 572 -3.69 14.76 2.96
C THR A 572 -3.11 15.77 1.97
N MET A 573 -2.46 16.82 2.46
CA MET A 573 -1.81 17.80 1.58
C MET A 573 -0.69 17.17 0.74
N GLN A 574 0.09 16.25 1.30
CA GLN A 574 1.08 15.48 0.55
C GLN A 574 0.42 14.65 -0.57
N ARG A 575 -0.71 13.98 -0.31
CA ARG A 575 -1.46 13.24 -1.35
C ARG A 575 -1.97 14.17 -2.46
N MET A 576 -2.55 15.33 -2.10
CA MET A 576 -3.00 16.31 -3.11
C MET A 576 -1.84 16.81 -3.97
N LYS A 577 -0.69 17.08 -3.34
CA LYS A 577 0.53 17.49 -4.04
C LYS A 577 1.00 16.42 -5.04
N VAL A 578 1.00 15.14 -4.66
CA VAL A 578 1.34 14.04 -5.59
C VAL A 578 0.42 14.05 -6.82
N MET A 579 -0.89 14.28 -6.63
CA MET A 579 -1.84 14.34 -7.75
C MET A 579 -1.62 15.54 -8.68
N VAL A 580 -1.16 16.67 -8.15
CA VAL A 580 -0.84 17.88 -8.93
C VAL A 580 0.47 17.72 -9.69
N ASP A 581 1.51 17.23 -9.02
CA ASP A 581 2.87 17.18 -9.54
C ASP A 581 3.11 16.00 -10.49
N CYS A 582 2.28 14.95 -10.43
CA CYS A 582 2.51 13.71 -11.17
C CYS A 582 1.31 13.32 -12.05
N SER A 583 1.57 13.04 -13.32
CA SER A 583 0.58 12.53 -14.28
C SER A 583 0.67 11.02 -14.50
N ASP A 584 1.85 10.42 -14.29
CA ASP A 584 2.12 9.00 -14.49
C ASP A 584 1.48 8.16 -13.37
N GLY A 585 0.62 7.20 -13.75
CA GLY A 585 -0.07 6.32 -12.81
C GLY A 585 0.88 5.39 -12.04
N PHE A 586 1.97 4.91 -12.64
CA PHE A 586 2.97 4.08 -11.96
C PHE A 586 3.71 4.87 -10.87
N GLU A 587 4.10 6.10 -11.17
CA GLU A 587 4.76 6.97 -10.19
C GLU A 587 3.80 7.38 -9.06
N ILE A 588 2.52 7.65 -9.38
CA ILE A 588 1.49 7.91 -8.34
C ILE A 588 1.33 6.71 -7.42
N ALA A 589 1.25 5.50 -7.97
CA ALA A 589 1.13 4.28 -7.19
C ALA A 589 2.37 4.05 -6.29
N ARG A 590 3.57 4.31 -6.81
CA ARG A 590 4.81 4.24 -6.04
C ARG A 590 4.81 5.24 -4.87
N ARG A 591 4.38 6.49 -5.11
CA ARG A 591 4.28 7.51 -4.07
C ARG A 591 3.17 7.22 -3.06
N ASP A 592 2.03 6.66 -3.49
CA ASP A 592 0.95 6.21 -2.59
C ASP A 592 1.46 5.16 -1.61
N MET A 593 2.27 4.22 -2.10
CA MET A 593 2.90 3.19 -1.30
C MET A 593 3.84 3.77 -0.23
N VAL A 594 4.67 4.74 -0.60
CA VAL A 594 5.57 5.42 0.34
C VAL A 594 4.78 6.19 1.40
N LEU A 595 3.71 6.90 1.01
CA LEU A 595 2.90 7.70 1.94
C LEU A 595 2.06 6.88 2.92
N ARG A 596 1.58 5.71 2.49
CA ARG A 596 0.78 4.83 3.38
C ARG A 596 1.64 4.07 4.37
N GLY A 597 2.95 3.94 4.13
CA GLY A 597 3.76 2.90 4.75
C GLY A 597 3.26 1.52 4.30
N VAL A 598 4.13 0.55 4.22
CA VAL A 598 3.70 -0.79 3.78
C VAL A 598 2.95 -1.47 4.90
N GLY A 599 1.67 -1.71 4.69
CA GLY A 599 0.90 -2.64 5.48
C GLY A 599 1.44 -4.08 5.29
N ASP A 600 1.23 -4.94 6.28
CA ASP A 600 1.68 -6.34 6.31
C ASP A 600 1.35 -7.11 5.04
N ILE A 601 2.37 -7.77 4.52
CA ILE A 601 2.23 -8.85 3.56
C ILE A 601 2.21 -10.16 4.37
N GLY A 602 1.05 -10.49 4.95
CA GLY A 602 0.85 -11.73 5.70
C GLY A 602 0.55 -12.93 4.81
N LYS A 603 0.82 -14.13 5.31
CA LYS A 603 0.55 -15.43 4.62
C LYS A 603 -0.91 -15.67 4.22
N ASN A 604 -1.88 -14.86 4.66
CA ASN A 604 -3.32 -15.07 4.46
C ASN A 604 -4.02 -13.94 3.68
N GLY A 605 -3.29 -13.05 3.01
CA GLY A 605 -3.91 -11.98 2.22
C GLY A 605 -4.62 -10.88 3.02
N ASP A 606 -4.61 -10.94 4.35
CA ASP A 606 -5.10 -9.89 5.22
C ASP A 606 -3.96 -8.88 5.45
N ALA A 607 -3.94 -7.87 4.62
CA ALA A 607 -2.99 -6.76 4.71
C ALA A 607 -3.29 -5.88 5.94
N GLN A 608 -2.80 -6.29 7.12
CA GLN A 608 -2.78 -5.44 8.31
C GLN A 608 -1.40 -5.47 8.97
N HIS A 609 -0.70 -4.33 8.90
CA HIS A 609 0.51 -3.94 9.65
C HIS A 609 1.83 -4.68 9.33
N GLY A 610 2.56 -4.17 8.37
CA GLY A 610 4.00 -3.93 8.12
C GLY A 610 5.09 -4.81 8.72
N GLU A 611 4.91 -6.11 8.97
CA GLU A 611 6.01 -7.00 9.35
C GLU A 611 6.15 -8.16 8.38
N TYR A 612 7.30 -8.23 7.69
CA TYR A 612 7.66 -9.43 6.92
C TYR A 612 7.90 -10.60 7.86
N THR A 613 7.38 -11.78 7.53
CA THR A 613 7.73 -13.03 8.21
C THR A 613 9.13 -13.48 7.82
N THR A 614 10.12 -12.61 8.00
CA THR A 614 11.52 -12.92 7.76
C THR A 614 12.15 -13.60 8.96
N LEU A 615 13.31 -14.21 8.73
CA LEU A 615 14.17 -14.73 9.79
C LEU A 615 14.51 -13.64 10.82
N ILE A 616 14.66 -12.40 10.35
CA ILE A 616 14.97 -11.21 11.16
C ILE A 616 13.66 -10.50 11.49
N LYS A 617 13.40 -10.26 12.77
CA LYS A 617 12.14 -9.65 13.26
C LYS A 617 12.38 -8.26 13.81
N GLY A 618 11.31 -7.45 13.86
CA GLY A 618 11.36 -6.08 14.38
C GLY A 618 11.89 -5.05 13.38
N VAL A 619 12.28 -5.48 12.18
CA VAL A 619 12.74 -4.58 11.11
C VAL A 619 11.52 -3.92 10.45
N LYS A 620 11.59 -2.59 10.30
CA LYS A 620 10.65 -1.84 9.47
C LYS A 620 11.25 -1.72 8.08
N GLY A 621 10.57 -2.27 7.07
CA GLY A 621 10.96 -2.13 5.69
C GLY A 621 9.79 -1.65 4.83
N SER A 622 10.08 -0.95 3.76
CA SER A 622 9.10 -0.60 2.75
C SER A 622 9.24 -1.54 1.55
N LEU A 623 8.15 -1.74 0.78
CA LEU A 623 8.24 -2.48 -0.50
C LEU A 623 9.23 -1.80 -1.47
N ALA A 624 9.40 -0.47 -1.37
CA ALA A 624 10.39 0.26 -2.15
C ALA A 624 11.83 -0.18 -1.82
N ASP A 625 12.12 -0.49 -0.55
CA ASP A 625 13.43 -1.01 -0.14
C ASP A 625 13.68 -2.40 -0.72
N ILE A 626 12.63 -3.25 -0.76
CA ILE A 626 12.72 -4.59 -1.39
C ILE A 626 12.86 -4.47 -2.90
N GLU A 627 12.17 -3.54 -3.55
CA GLU A 627 12.29 -3.27 -4.99
C GLU A 627 13.71 -2.89 -5.37
N SER A 628 14.32 -1.97 -4.62
CA SER A 628 15.72 -1.60 -4.80
C SER A 628 16.67 -2.79 -4.64
N ILE A 629 16.40 -3.69 -3.71
CA ILE A 629 17.20 -4.91 -3.50
C ILE A 629 17.01 -5.90 -4.66
N ILE A 630 15.80 -6.07 -5.19
CA ILE A 630 15.54 -6.93 -6.34
C ILE A 630 16.30 -6.42 -7.58
N GLU A 631 16.24 -5.12 -7.85
CA GLU A 631 16.98 -4.48 -8.95
C GLU A 631 18.50 -4.67 -8.78
N GLU A 632 19.01 -4.53 -7.56
CA GLU A 632 20.43 -4.77 -7.24
C GLU A 632 20.82 -6.23 -7.49
N ILE A 633 20.01 -7.20 -7.06
CA ILE A 633 20.27 -8.64 -7.28
C ILE A 633 20.25 -8.97 -8.78
N GLU A 634 19.29 -8.45 -9.53
CA GLU A 634 19.18 -8.66 -10.99
C GLU A 634 20.43 -8.10 -11.70
N SER A 635 20.84 -6.87 -11.38
CA SER A 635 22.05 -6.24 -11.92
C SER A 635 23.31 -7.03 -11.59
N LEU A 636 23.45 -7.57 -10.37
CA LEU A 636 24.59 -8.40 -9.98
C LEU A 636 24.61 -9.73 -10.76
N LYS A 637 23.45 -10.33 -11.04
CA LYS A 637 23.33 -11.55 -11.85
C LYS A 637 23.73 -11.28 -13.31
N GLU A 638 23.29 -10.17 -13.91
CA GLU A 638 23.65 -9.77 -15.28
C GLU A 638 25.17 -9.55 -15.42
N GLN A 639 25.78 -8.81 -14.50
CA GLN A 639 27.23 -8.61 -14.47
C GLN A 639 28.04 -9.92 -14.30
N ALA A 640 27.46 -10.89 -13.59
CA ALA A 640 28.09 -12.21 -13.44
C ALA A 640 28.01 -13.03 -14.74
N TYR A 641 26.92 -12.92 -15.51
CA TYR A 641 26.78 -13.55 -16.83
C TYR A 641 27.71 -12.94 -17.87
N GLU A 642 27.83 -11.60 -17.93
CA GLU A 642 28.74 -10.92 -18.86
C GLU A 642 30.21 -11.22 -18.60
N LYS A 643 30.60 -11.51 -17.35
CA LYS A 643 31.98 -11.90 -17.02
C LYS A 643 32.28 -13.38 -17.26
N ALA A 644 31.24 -14.21 -17.42
CA ALA A 644 31.38 -15.64 -17.68
C ALA A 644 31.26 -16.01 -19.17
N SER A 645 30.75 -15.09 -19.99
CA SER A 645 30.72 -15.14 -21.46
C SER A 645 31.98 -14.51 -22.04
#